data_a67da811ee2aacd52f8639a0bf3d5168
#
_entry.id   a67da811ee2aacd52f8639a0bf3d5168
#
_cell.length_a   1.000
_cell.length_b   1.000
_cell.length_c   1.000
_cell.angle_alpha   90.00
_cell.angle_beta   90.00
_cell.angle_gamma   90.00
#
_symmetry.space_group_name_H-M   'P 1'
#
loop_
_entity.id
_entity.type
_entity.pdbx_description
1 polymer ?
#
loop_
_entity_poly.entity_id
_entity_poly.type
_entity_poly.pdbx_seq_one_letter_code
_entity_poly.pdbx_strand_id
1 'polypeptide(L)'
;MKIKTKDHREKNRLWKGNFVMHKKIFYLATAFISILSLPLLVGQSIQDNKIFQTDREITIDGKLDEWDSVRELPVNLHPDGTMIPGSADIDVKVKFTYDPDNFYVALKALDDQFEFPNRAWRYGDGFYLTFVDPHQGNESEQFWTFGFSSENNKKIVVAVNRDGVYFPGVSTESIKLEISLDRQKKVIIYEIAIPWKIIPPLKPFIVPEWGINVIYVDRDQEEREFLELYPDSNFDTEMTKKRKGAIFTFVNHSPQEPEFQSQLNGSHFYSDQEKVLTIAVNSPSEDSAWSLKYIVSSGQNNFSAAESLSLNKGLSLIRYSLPKENYASGLNDLSLGIIDKNGSLRYTETHTFFVIDRNEFDSLAKRIADLKQGKKYAEDQAFRNSFPTLEIRPQWIQDFAQNATPYADIRDLGEWQDEIDSLLQKVENGEPALFPPGSLSRLAHRSEIDGSLQPYSIFVPFNYDRKTPLPLLVTLHGSGVDERQYVYSVVGRLTGAMMGPRTMVRNPDNESYGNQIAVAPRGQRAMVSMIVIAPKARGLSSWYLGDSGKDVLECIAHVKTLYNIDSKRIMLDGFSMGGYGAWRLSLLNPNLFKGVIIRSGAITTPPPLSGENILDLMKPGINISYLVIHGDKDNAIPVADARKAVEKLKELKIDHIYIEVKGAAHGDYDRWKDIFSWLNTFL
;
A
#
# COMPACT_ATOMS: atom_id res chain seq x y z
N MET A 1 -15.52 -42.27 -51.39
CA MET A 1 -14.16 -42.42 -51.91
C MET A 1 -13.21 -42.12 -50.81
N LYS A 2 -12.61 -43.13 -50.17
CA LYS A 2 -11.71 -43.02 -49.04
C LYS A 2 -10.30 -42.77 -49.56
N ILE A 3 -9.65 -41.72 -49.11
CA ILE A 3 -8.20 -41.53 -49.28
C ILE A 3 -7.55 -41.60 -47.90
N LYS A 4 -6.64 -42.56 -47.80
CA LYS A 4 -5.84 -42.86 -46.61
C LYS A 4 -4.76 -41.79 -46.41
N THR A 5 -4.67 -41.23 -45.23
CA THR A 5 -3.50 -40.50 -44.77
C THR A 5 -2.49 -41.50 -44.19
N LYS A 6 -1.30 -41.55 -44.76
CA LYS A 6 -0.17 -42.32 -44.30
C LYS A 6 0.63 -41.55 -43.22
N ASP A 7 1.02 -42.32 -42.27
CA ASP A 7 1.70 -42.02 -41.03
C ASP A 7 3.06 -41.31 -41.20
N HIS A 8 3.23 -40.21 -40.52
CA HIS A 8 4.46 -39.41 -40.49
C HIS A 8 5.27 -39.61 -39.16
N ARG A 9 5.15 -40.80 -38.54
CA ARG A 9 5.78 -41.04 -37.24
C ARG A 9 7.21 -41.63 -37.26
N GLU A 10 7.75 -41.99 -38.40
CA GLU A 10 9.07 -42.65 -38.43
C GLU A 10 10.27 -41.73 -38.70
N LYS A 11 10.10 -40.49 -39.14
CA LYS A 11 11.26 -39.58 -39.39
C LYS A 11 11.77 -38.82 -38.19
N ASN A 12 11.06 -38.85 -37.05
CA ASN A 12 11.45 -38.09 -35.85
C ASN A 12 12.26 -38.89 -34.82
N ARG A 13 12.60 -40.17 -35.11
CA ARG A 13 13.39 -41.00 -34.17
C ARG A 13 14.90 -40.97 -34.39
N LEU A 14 15.35 -40.57 -35.55
CA LEU A 14 16.80 -40.55 -35.88
C LEU A 14 17.51 -39.21 -35.57
N TRP A 15 16.73 -38.14 -35.28
CA TRP A 15 17.33 -36.84 -34.95
C TRP A 15 17.48 -36.57 -33.44
N LYS A 16 16.84 -37.39 -32.59
CA LYS A 16 16.94 -37.20 -31.11
C LYS A 16 18.14 -37.91 -30.48
N GLY A 17 18.81 -38.81 -31.16
CA GLY A 17 19.98 -39.53 -30.63
C GLY A 17 21.30 -38.75 -30.65
N ASN A 18 21.48 -37.90 -31.64
CA ASN A 18 22.76 -37.17 -31.82
C ASN A 18 22.81 -35.82 -31.09
N PHE A 19 21.65 -35.30 -30.62
CA PHE A 19 21.62 -34.02 -29.91
C PHE A 19 21.85 -34.17 -28.39
N VAL A 20 21.64 -35.37 -27.85
CA VAL A 20 21.85 -35.64 -26.40
C VAL A 20 23.34 -35.85 -26.08
N MET A 21 24.15 -36.35 -27.00
CA MET A 21 25.57 -36.55 -26.76
C MET A 21 26.39 -35.25 -26.82
N HIS A 22 26.01 -34.31 -27.67
CA HIS A 22 26.65 -32.98 -27.69
C HIS A 22 26.24 -32.07 -26.50
N LYS A 23 25.05 -32.24 -25.94
CA LYS A 23 24.67 -31.49 -24.72
C LYS A 23 25.37 -31.97 -23.47
N LYS A 24 25.69 -33.26 -23.34
CA LYS A 24 26.43 -33.75 -22.16
C LYS A 24 27.91 -33.33 -22.16
N ILE A 25 28.52 -33.16 -23.32
CA ILE A 25 29.92 -32.65 -23.42
C ILE A 25 29.94 -31.13 -23.20
N PHE A 26 28.92 -30.41 -23.60
CA PHE A 26 28.81 -28.96 -23.33
C PHE A 26 28.53 -28.65 -21.87
N TYR A 27 27.76 -29.48 -21.14
CA TYR A 27 27.53 -29.30 -19.70
C TYR A 27 28.76 -29.67 -18.85
N LEU A 28 29.64 -30.57 -19.31
CA LEU A 28 30.87 -30.86 -18.61
C LEU A 28 31.97 -29.80 -18.86
N ALA A 29 31.98 -29.17 -20.03
CA ALA A 29 32.88 -28.06 -20.31
C ALA A 29 32.46 -26.74 -19.65
N THR A 30 31.14 -26.45 -19.56
CA THR A 30 30.61 -25.29 -18.83
C THR A 30 30.67 -25.48 -17.32
N ALA A 31 30.55 -26.70 -16.80
CA ALA A 31 30.74 -26.94 -15.36
C ALA A 31 32.21 -26.81 -14.93
N PHE A 32 33.20 -27.07 -15.81
CA PHE A 32 34.61 -26.87 -15.49
C PHE A 32 35.08 -25.42 -15.68
N ILE A 33 34.42 -24.63 -16.53
CA ILE A 33 34.68 -23.18 -16.69
C ILE A 33 33.93 -22.36 -15.63
N SER A 34 32.78 -22.81 -15.15
CA SER A 34 32.07 -22.17 -14.04
C SER A 34 32.67 -22.43 -12.66
N ILE A 35 33.63 -23.39 -12.54
CA ILE A 35 34.37 -23.57 -11.28
C ILE A 35 35.65 -22.68 -11.27
N LEU A 36 36.04 -22.10 -12.41
CA LEU A 36 37.19 -21.17 -12.52
C LEU A 36 36.76 -19.70 -12.77
N SER A 37 35.50 -19.46 -12.98
CA SER A 37 34.89 -18.12 -13.00
C SER A 37 33.67 -18.05 -12.08
N LEU A 38 33.78 -18.65 -10.89
CA LEU A 38 33.09 -18.03 -9.77
C LEU A 38 33.70 -16.64 -9.68
N PRO A 39 32.93 -15.55 -9.91
CA PRO A 39 33.31 -14.33 -9.29
C PRO A 39 33.46 -14.74 -7.82
N LEU A 40 34.54 -14.39 -7.22
CA LEU A 40 34.55 -14.13 -5.81
C LEU A 40 33.36 -13.20 -5.56
N LEU A 41 32.18 -13.76 -5.36
CA LEU A 41 31.22 -13.27 -4.45
C LEU A 41 31.93 -13.30 -3.09
N VAL A 42 32.79 -12.32 -2.92
CA VAL A 42 33.07 -11.74 -1.64
C VAL A 42 31.81 -10.94 -1.30
N GLY A 43 30.70 -11.67 -1.16
CA GLY A 43 29.88 -11.33 -0.05
C GLY A 43 30.83 -11.53 1.12
N GLN A 44 31.29 -10.44 1.74
CA GLN A 44 31.71 -10.54 3.11
C GLN A 44 30.57 -11.35 3.73
N SER A 45 30.87 -12.61 4.10
CA SER A 45 30.05 -13.29 5.07
C SER A 45 30.01 -12.27 6.21
N ILE A 46 28.85 -11.65 6.40
CA ILE A 46 28.61 -10.86 7.59
C ILE A 46 28.62 -11.94 8.66
N GLN A 47 29.82 -12.35 9.07
CA GLN A 47 30.07 -13.25 10.18
C GLN A 47 29.53 -12.50 11.39
N ASP A 48 28.41 -12.96 11.94
CA ASP A 48 27.64 -12.36 13.02
C ASP A 48 26.64 -11.23 12.61
N ASN A 49 25.61 -11.58 11.85
CA ASN A 49 24.41 -10.76 11.73
C ASN A 49 23.59 -10.84 13.03
N LYS A 50 24.12 -10.27 14.10
CA LYS A 50 23.48 -10.23 15.41
C LYS A 50 23.11 -8.81 15.77
N ILE A 51 21.88 -8.64 16.25
CA ILE A 51 21.40 -7.41 16.87
C ILE A 51 21.20 -7.72 18.33
N PHE A 52 21.95 -7.01 19.18
CA PHE A 52 21.92 -7.22 20.61
C PHE A 52 20.88 -6.31 21.27
N GLN A 53 20.17 -6.86 22.24
CA GLN A 53 19.29 -6.09 23.11
C GLN A 53 20.13 -5.08 23.90
N THR A 54 19.67 -3.82 23.96
CA THR A 54 20.31 -2.78 24.77
C THR A 54 19.94 -2.91 26.25
N ASP A 55 20.89 -2.65 27.11
CA ASP A 55 20.72 -2.47 28.57
C ASP A 55 20.67 -1.00 28.98
N ARG A 56 20.78 -0.09 28.00
CA ARG A 56 20.77 1.36 28.19
C ARG A 56 19.50 1.95 27.59
N GLU A 57 19.02 3.01 28.19
CA GLU A 57 17.97 3.82 27.60
C GLU A 57 18.54 4.53 26.36
N ILE A 58 17.86 4.36 25.22
CA ILE A 58 18.18 5.07 23.98
C ILE A 58 17.28 6.30 23.92
N THR A 59 17.89 7.46 23.93
CA THR A 59 17.22 8.76 23.82
C THR A 59 17.25 9.18 22.36
N ILE A 60 16.11 9.45 21.75
CA ILE A 60 16.04 9.89 20.35
C ILE A 60 16.20 11.41 20.33
N ASP A 61 17.46 11.89 20.28
CA ASP A 61 17.83 13.31 20.34
C ASP A 61 18.74 13.80 19.19
N GLY A 62 19.04 12.92 18.25
CA GLY A 62 19.88 13.22 17.08
C GLY A 62 21.38 13.11 17.34
N LYS A 63 21.79 12.50 18.47
CA LYS A 63 23.18 12.22 18.83
C LYS A 63 23.40 10.72 18.92
N LEU A 64 24.67 10.32 18.90
CA LEU A 64 25.04 8.90 18.89
C LEU A 64 25.86 8.52 20.13
N ASP A 65 25.73 9.25 21.24
CA ASP A 65 26.51 9.02 22.43
C ASP A 65 26.22 7.65 23.08
N GLU A 66 24.96 7.20 23.04
CA GLU A 66 24.54 5.89 23.56
C GLU A 66 24.87 4.73 22.64
N TRP A 67 25.23 5.02 21.39
CA TRP A 67 25.46 4.04 20.34
C TRP A 67 26.90 3.55 20.21
N ASP A 68 27.81 3.99 21.07
CA ASP A 68 29.24 3.67 20.97
C ASP A 68 29.53 2.17 21.01
N SER A 69 28.76 1.42 21.80
CA SER A 69 28.91 -0.06 21.90
C SER A 69 28.16 -0.82 20.79
N VAL A 70 27.32 -0.16 20.01
CA VAL A 70 26.53 -0.79 18.96
C VAL A 70 27.36 -0.90 17.69
N ARG A 71 27.38 -2.09 17.11
CA ARG A 71 28.10 -2.37 15.86
C ARG A 71 27.60 -1.52 14.71
N GLU A 72 28.52 -0.94 13.97
CA GLU A 72 28.29 -0.18 12.78
C GLU A 72 28.36 -1.09 11.53
N LEU A 73 27.42 -0.95 10.63
CA LEU A 73 27.28 -1.71 9.38
C LEU A 73 27.37 -0.73 8.20
N PRO A 74 28.18 -1.01 7.17
CA PRO A 74 28.22 -0.18 5.98
C PRO A 74 26.97 -0.39 5.11
N VAL A 75 26.44 0.69 4.56
CA VAL A 75 25.37 0.69 3.55
C VAL A 75 26.02 1.14 2.23
N ASN A 76 26.63 0.19 1.52
CA ASN A 76 27.54 0.49 0.41
C ASN A 76 27.48 -0.50 -0.75
N LEU A 77 26.32 -1.12 -0.97
CA LEU A 77 26.10 -2.01 -2.10
C LEU A 77 25.16 -1.35 -3.12
N HIS A 78 25.46 -1.53 -4.40
CA HIS A 78 24.48 -1.26 -5.46
C HIS A 78 23.39 -2.34 -5.48
N PRO A 79 22.24 -2.08 -6.10
CA PRO A 79 21.16 -3.06 -6.26
C PRO A 79 21.56 -4.37 -6.93
N ASP A 80 22.63 -4.38 -7.72
CA ASP A 80 23.21 -5.57 -8.36
C ASP A 80 24.21 -6.33 -7.47
N GLY A 81 24.49 -5.81 -6.26
CA GLY A 81 25.40 -6.38 -5.28
C GLY A 81 26.87 -5.98 -5.46
N THR A 82 27.21 -5.11 -6.41
CA THR A 82 28.55 -4.56 -6.51
C THR A 82 28.81 -3.57 -5.36
N MET A 83 30.03 -3.58 -4.84
CA MET A 83 30.42 -2.72 -3.73
C MET A 83 30.74 -1.32 -4.23
N ILE A 84 30.18 -0.31 -3.57
CA ILE A 84 30.56 1.09 -3.74
C ILE A 84 31.77 1.34 -2.85
N PRO A 85 32.95 1.70 -3.41
CA PRO A 85 34.07 2.11 -2.59
C PRO A 85 33.71 3.37 -1.83
N GLY A 86 33.92 3.39 -0.51
CA GLY A 86 33.73 4.61 0.28
C GLY A 86 34.48 5.78 -0.38
N SER A 87 33.75 6.82 -0.73
CA SER A 87 34.29 8.02 -1.39
C SER A 87 34.21 9.22 -0.45
N ALA A 88 34.88 10.32 -0.82
CA ALA A 88 34.70 11.59 -0.12
C ALA A 88 33.31 12.22 -0.42
N ASP A 89 32.59 11.66 -1.34
CA ASP A 89 31.28 12.00 -1.82
C ASP A 89 30.20 11.45 -0.90
N ILE A 90 30.14 10.13 -0.76
CA ILE A 90 29.14 9.46 0.07
C ILE A 90 29.74 8.33 0.92
N ASP A 91 29.40 8.28 2.22
CA ASP A 91 29.70 7.16 3.13
C ASP A 91 28.54 7.00 4.11
N VAL A 92 27.80 5.89 3.99
CA VAL A 92 26.60 5.64 4.80
C VAL A 92 26.81 4.44 5.71
N LYS A 93 26.46 4.62 6.98
CA LYS A 93 26.57 3.61 8.03
C LYS A 93 25.32 3.53 8.86
N VAL A 94 24.97 2.32 9.30
CA VAL A 94 23.80 2.08 10.13
C VAL A 94 24.15 1.24 11.36
N LYS A 95 23.45 1.48 12.45
CA LYS A 95 23.52 0.70 13.70
C LYS A 95 22.11 0.28 14.09
N PHE A 96 21.99 -0.94 14.63
CA PHE A 96 20.73 -1.51 15.12
C PHE A 96 20.87 -2.01 16.54
N THR A 97 19.88 -1.71 17.36
CA THR A 97 19.68 -2.30 18.69
C THR A 97 18.19 -2.38 18.99
N TYR A 98 17.79 -2.98 20.11
CA TYR A 98 16.40 -3.10 20.50
C TYR A 98 16.23 -3.26 22.00
N ASP A 99 15.02 -3.00 22.46
CA ASP A 99 14.52 -3.35 23.78
C ASP A 99 13.18 -4.12 23.66
N PRO A 100 12.52 -4.52 24.76
CA PRO A 100 11.23 -5.20 24.69
C PRO A 100 10.13 -4.46 23.94
N ASP A 101 10.20 -3.13 23.87
CA ASP A 101 9.15 -2.27 23.33
C ASP A 101 9.46 -1.75 21.92
N ASN A 102 10.74 -1.53 21.58
CA ASN A 102 11.14 -0.83 20.37
C ASN A 102 12.33 -1.47 19.65
N PHE A 103 12.35 -1.30 18.34
CA PHE A 103 13.53 -1.42 17.50
C PHE A 103 14.16 -0.04 17.29
N TYR A 104 15.46 0.07 17.47
CA TYR A 104 16.20 1.32 17.33
C TYR A 104 17.13 1.29 16.13
N VAL A 105 17.19 2.40 15.41
CA VAL A 105 18.07 2.60 14.25
C VAL A 105 18.81 3.92 14.40
N ALA A 106 20.13 3.88 14.22
CA ALA A 106 20.93 5.08 14.01
C ALA A 106 21.59 4.97 12.62
N LEU A 107 21.29 5.92 11.73
CA LEU A 107 21.93 6.01 10.43
C LEU A 107 22.72 7.32 10.36
N LYS A 108 23.97 7.22 9.94
CA LYS A 108 24.85 8.34 9.67
C LYS A 108 25.30 8.30 8.23
N ALA A 109 25.07 9.39 7.49
CA ALA A 109 25.62 9.59 6.16
C ALA A 109 26.58 10.79 6.16
N LEU A 110 27.74 10.57 5.53
CA LEU A 110 28.61 11.63 5.04
C LEU A 110 28.23 11.83 3.58
N ASP A 111 27.93 13.05 3.19
CA ASP A 111 27.40 13.38 1.87
C ASP A 111 27.81 14.82 1.54
N ASP A 112 28.32 15.04 0.34
CA ASP A 112 28.91 16.30 -0.02
C ASP A 112 27.86 17.36 -0.41
N GLN A 113 26.64 16.94 -0.78
CA GLN A 113 25.48 17.77 -1.08
C GLN A 113 24.22 17.15 -0.45
N PHE A 114 23.37 17.97 0.16
CA PHE A 114 22.10 17.52 0.72
C PHE A 114 20.92 18.14 0.01
N GLU A 115 20.13 17.33 -0.68
CA GLU A 115 18.90 17.72 -1.37
C GLU A 115 17.67 17.07 -0.76
N PHE A 116 16.72 17.87 -0.25
CA PHE A 116 15.49 17.40 0.35
C PHE A 116 14.25 17.87 -0.45
N PRO A 117 14.04 17.35 -1.66
CA PRO A 117 12.81 17.62 -2.40
C PRO A 117 11.61 16.99 -1.69
N ASN A 118 10.41 17.25 -2.18
CA ASN A 118 9.23 16.53 -1.74
C ASN A 118 9.41 15.01 -1.96
N ARG A 119 9.11 14.20 -0.95
CA ARG A 119 9.46 12.76 -0.88
C ARG A 119 10.97 12.52 -0.97
N ALA A 120 11.76 13.24 -0.19
CA ALA A 120 13.20 13.07 -0.21
C ALA A 120 13.64 11.64 0.10
N TRP A 121 12.89 10.89 0.92
CA TRP A 121 13.11 9.47 1.14
C TRP A 121 13.11 8.62 -0.15
N ARG A 122 12.63 9.17 -1.29
CA ARG A 122 12.57 8.52 -2.61
C ARG A 122 13.33 9.27 -3.69
N TYR A 123 13.30 10.60 -3.66
CA TYR A 123 13.80 11.45 -4.73
C TYR A 123 14.94 12.36 -4.32
N GLY A 124 15.41 12.28 -3.08
CA GLY A 124 16.48 13.07 -2.50
C GLY A 124 17.17 12.29 -1.36
N ASP A 125 17.85 13.01 -0.48
CA ASP A 125 18.64 12.42 0.60
C ASP A 125 17.75 11.97 1.73
N GLY A 126 17.48 10.71 1.72
CA GLY A 126 16.67 10.00 2.70
C GLY A 126 16.90 8.50 2.56
N PHE A 127 16.15 7.71 3.29
CA PHE A 127 16.34 6.27 3.20
C PHE A 127 15.06 5.48 3.45
N TYR A 128 15.13 4.21 3.03
CA TYR A 128 14.13 3.20 3.34
C TYR A 128 14.70 2.20 4.35
N LEU A 129 13.84 1.76 5.25
CA LEU A 129 14.06 0.62 6.12
C LEU A 129 13.02 -0.43 5.81
N THR A 130 13.47 -1.63 5.48
CA THR A 130 12.60 -2.76 5.14
C THR A 130 12.83 -3.90 6.12
N PHE A 131 11.75 -4.45 6.66
CA PHE A 131 11.72 -5.70 7.40
C PHE A 131 11.11 -6.78 6.53
N VAL A 132 11.74 -7.94 6.46
CA VAL A 132 11.37 -9.05 5.57
C VAL A 132 11.19 -10.31 6.41
N ASP A 133 10.06 -11.01 6.26
CA ASP A 133 9.84 -12.28 6.94
C ASP A 133 10.82 -13.35 6.40
N PRO A 134 11.64 -13.97 7.26
CA PRO A 134 12.71 -14.88 6.86
C PRO A 134 12.23 -16.30 6.52
N HIS A 135 10.95 -16.64 6.71
CA HIS A 135 10.44 -18.00 6.48
C HIS A 135 10.62 -18.48 5.03
N GLN A 136 10.82 -17.55 4.09
CA GLN A 136 11.10 -17.81 2.68
C GLN A 136 12.56 -17.54 2.30
N GLY A 137 13.46 -17.41 3.29
CA GLY A 137 14.85 -17.03 3.09
C GLY A 137 15.05 -15.51 3.05
N ASN A 138 16.02 -15.04 2.25
CA ASN A 138 16.35 -13.62 2.15
C ASN A 138 15.37 -12.80 1.32
N GLU A 139 14.39 -13.43 0.67
CA GLU A 139 13.36 -12.79 -0.18
C GLU A 139 11.98 -13.25 0.26
N SER A 140 11.06 -12.33 0.49
CA SER A 140 9.69 -12.64 0.91
C SER A 140 8.67 -11.71 0.27
N GLU A 141 7.44 -12.22 0.10
CA GLU A 141 6.24 -11.43 -0.19
C GLU A 141 5.71 -10.73 1.07
N GLN A 142 6.09 -11.21 2.26
CA GLN A 142 5.71 -10.61 3.53
C GLN A 142 6.81 -9.67 4.03
N PHE A 143 6.57 -8.37 3.92
CA PHE A 143 7.54 -7.34 4.29
C PHE A 143 6.86 -6.02 4.67
N TRP A 144 7.60 -5.16 5.37
CA TRP A 144 7.19 -3.81 5.78
C TRP A 144 8.29 -2.83 5.41
N THR A 145 7.97 -1.80 4.68
CA THR A 145 8.92 -0.76 4.29
C THR A 145 8.49 0.61 4.79
N PHE A 146 9.41 1.31 5.44
CA PHE A 146 9.24 2.67 5.92
C PHE A 146 10.23 3.58 5.20
N GLY A 147 9.82 4.82 4.91
CA GLY A 147 10.67 5.86 4.36
C GLY A 147 10.89 6.97 5.38
N PHE A 148 12.12 7.47 5.46
CA PHE A 148 12.56 8.51 6.38
C PHE A 148 13.30 9.61 5.64
N SER A 149 12.97 10.87 5.91
CA SER A 149 13.66 12.02 5.32
C SER A 149 13.41 13.31 6.08
N SER A 150 14.11 14.38 5.65
CA SER A 150 13.81 15.75 6.03
C SER A 150 13.25 16.50 4.82
N GLU A 151 12.10 17.16 4.97
CA GLU A 151 11.49 17.94 3.91
C GLU A 151 11.04 19.31 4.45
N ASN A 152 11.51 20.40 3.87
CA ASN A 152 11.21 21.75 4.35
C ASN A 152 11.44 21.93 5.86
N ASN A 153 12.53 21.37 6.40
CA ASN A 153 12.87 21.30 7.83
C ASN A 153 11.86 20.52 8.69
N LYS A 154 11.03 19.69 8.10
CA LYS A 154 10.14 18.77 8.81
C LYS A 154 10.67 17.35 8.71
N LYS A 155 10.56 16.62 9.82
CA LYS A 155 10.90 15.19 9.87
C LYS A 155 9.76 14.39 9.25
N ILE A 156 10.09 13.55 8.30
CA ILE A 156 9.12 12.77 7.55
C ILE A 156 9.32 11.29 7.85
N VAL A 157 8.23 10.64 8.27
CA VAL A 157 8.13 9.19 8.40
C VAL A 157 6.91 8.72 7.62
N VAL A 158 7.10 7.79 6.71
CA VAL A 158 6.02 7.21 5.92
C VAL A 158 6.06 5.68 5.95
N ALA A 159 4.91 5.06 6.05
CA ALA A 159 4.76 3.64 5.73
C ALA A 159 4.59 3.53 4.22
N VAL A 160 5.60 2.96 3.55
CA VAL A 160 5.68 2.97 2.08
C VAL A 160 4.95 1.78 1.49
N ASN A 161 5.23 0.57 1.98
CA ASN A 161 4.70 -0.65 1.39
C ASN A 161 4.61 -1.76 2.44
N ARG A 162 3.59 -2.60 2.28
CA ARG A 162 3.43 -3.86 3.00
C ARG A 162 2.85 -4.90 2.04
N ASP A 163 3.48 -6.07 1.96
CA ASP A 163 2.99 -7.23 1.18
C ASP A 163 2.64 -6.87 -0.27
N GLY A 164 3.46 -6.03 -0.92
CA GLY A 164 3.21 -5.57 -2.29
C GLY A 164 2.08 -4.54 -2.43
N VAL A 165 1.47 -4.11 -1.32
CA VAL A 165 0.43 -3.09 -1.30
C VAL A 165 1.01 -1.80 -0.75
N TYR A 166 0.77 -0.70 -1.46
CA TYR A 166 1.05 0.64 -0.96
C TYR A 166 0.25 0.90 0.32
N PHE A 167 0.95 1.23 1.41
CA PHE A 167 0.42 1.18 2.76
C PHE A 167 0.26 2.57 3.43
N PRO A 168 -0.53 3.49 2.89
CA PRO A 168 -0.66 4.84 3.42
C PRO A 168 -1.46 4.95 4.72
N GLY A 169 -1.93 3.85 5.26
CA GLY A 169 -2.86 3.83 6.37
C GLY A 169 -2.29 3.40 7.71
N VAL A 170 -1.02 3.01 7.80
CA VAL A 170 -0.37 2.78 9.10
C VAL A 170 -0.10 4.11 9.75
N SER A 171 -0.58 4.28 10.98
CA SER A 171 -0.16 5.39 11.82
C SER A 171 1.33 5.25 12.12
N THR A 172 2.13 6.18 11.63
CA THR A 172 3.55 6.30 11.97
C THR A 172 3.78 7.22 13.17
N GLU A 173 2.71 7.68 13.81
CA GLU A 173 2.75 8.64 14.93
C GLU A 173 3.55 8.15 16.13
N SER A 174 3.57 6.85 16.38
CA SER A 174 4.34 6.27 17.47
C SER A 174 5.81 6.04 17.14
N ILE A 175 6.23 6.20 15.87
CA ILE A 175 7.64 6.18 15.49
C ILE A 175 8.26 7.51 15.90
N LYS A 176 9.29 7.44 16.73
CA LYS A 176 10.08 8.61 17.07
C LYS A 176 11.20 8.77 16.04
N LEU A 177 11.41 9.97 15.53
CA LEU A 177 12.48 10.31 14.60
C LEU A 177 13.13 11.62 15.05
N GLU A 178 14.44 11.61 15.13
CA GLU A 178 15.27 12.82 15.24
C GLU A 178 16.26 12.87 14.08
N ILE A 179 16.50 14.07 13.57
CA ILE A 179 17.44 14.31 12.45
C ILE A 179 18.37 15.43 12.84
N SER A 180 19.66 15.17 12.82
CA SER A 180 20.73 16.16 13.01
C SER A 180 21.47 16.34 11.69
N LEU A 181 21.53 17.58 11.19
CA LEU A 181 22.17 17.92 9.93
C LEU A 181 23.27 18.98 10.17
N ASP A 182 24.51 18.62 9.92
CA ASP A 182 25.67 19.54 9.94
C ASP A 182 26.21 19.70 8.51
N ARG A 183 25.75 20.74 7.83
CA ARG A 183 26.17 21.02 6.45
C ARG A 183 27.66 21.41 6.33
N GLN A 184 28.29 21.90 7.41
CA GLN A 184 29.72 22.25 7.38
C GLN A 184 30.60 21.01 7.45
N LYS A 185 30.18 20.03 8.25
CA LYS A 185 30.85 18.73 8.35
C LYS A 185 30.37 17.74 7.30
N LYS A 186 29.36 18.11 6.50
CA LYS A 186 28.76 17.24 5.50
C LYS A 186 28.22 15.94 6.12
N VAL A 187 27.49 16.05 7.24
CA VAL A 187 26.97 14.89 8.00
C VAL A 187 25.49 15.07 8.25
N ILE A 188 24.73 14.00 7.98
CA ILE A 188 23.37 13.84 8.48
C ILE A 188 23.28 12.60 9.38
N ILE A 189 22.53 12.72 10.47
CA ILE A 189 22.24 11.63 11.40
C ILE A 189 20.74 11.49 11.51
N TYR A 190 20.24 10.27 11.35
CA TYR A 190 18.89 9.87 11.65
C TYR A 190 18.90 8.94 12.84
N GLU A 191 18.09 9.26 13.84
CA GLU A 191 17.92 8.42 15.03
C GLU A 191 16.45 8.10 15.20
N ILE A 192 16.12 6.80 15.35
CA ILE A 192 14.74 6.32 15.18
C ILE A 192 14.42 5.26 16.24
N ALA A 193 13.21 5.34 16.82
CA ALA A 193 12.61 4.27 17.59
C ALA A 193 11.28 3.82 16.96
N ILE A 194 11.20 2.55 16.64
CA ILE A 194 10.03 1.92 16.00
C ILE A 194 9.42 0.94 17.00
N PRO A 195 8.23 1.22 17.56
CA PRO A 195 7.55 0.28 18.45
C PRO A 195 7.19 -1.03 17.74
N TRP A 196 7.45 -2.18 18.38
CA TRP A 196 7.13 -3.50 17.82
C TRP A 196 5.66 -3.67 17.41
N LYS A 197 4.74 -2.97 18.06
CA LYS A 197 3.30 -3.00 17.74
C LYS A 197 2.96 -2.52 16.32
N ILE A 198 3.86 -1.79 15.66
CA ILE A 198 3.67 -1.30 14.29
C ILE A 198 3.98 -2.41 13.27
N ILE A 199 4.81 -3.37 13.66
CA ILE A 199 5.22 -4.51 12.83
C ILE A 199 4.76 -5.78 13.55
N PRO A 200 3.47 -6.16 13.48
CA PRO A 200 2.87 -7.18 14.34
C PRO A 200 3.61 -8.51 14.45
N PRO A 201 4.16 -9.10 13.38
CA PRO A 201 4.85 -10.37 13.55
C PRO A 201 6.29 -10.22 14.05
N LEU A 202 6.85 -9.01 14.06
CA LEU A 202 8.22 -8.76 14.51
C LEU A 202 8.28 -8.59 16.02
N LYS A 203 8.42 -9.70 16.73
CA LYS A 203 8.60 -9.76 18.18
C LYS A 203 9.88 -10.58 18.48
N PRO A 204 11.01 -9.94 18.79
CA PRO A 204 12.32 -10.59 18.83
C PRO A 204 12.42 -11.71 19.85
N PHE A 205 11.63 -11.68 20.94
CA PHE A 205 11.57 -12.81 21.89
C PHE A 205 10.80 -14.01 21.36
N ILE A 206 9.95 -13.83 20.35
CA ILE A 206 9.09 -14.89 19.77
C ILE A 206 9.66 -15.38 18.44
N VAL A 207 10.10 -14.46 17.60
CA VAL A 207 10.70 -14.72 16.29
C VAL A 207 12.08 -14.06 16.26
N PRO A 208 13.15 -14.81 16.56
CA PRO A 208 14.47 -14.25 16.81
C PRO A 208 15.25 -13.92 15.52
N GLU A 209 14.74 -14.20 14.33
CA GLU A 209 15.42 -13.94 13.07
C GLU A 209 14.53 -13.14 12.13
N TRP A 210 15.09 -12.07 11.54
CA TRP A 210 14.40 -11.23 10.56
C TRP A 210 15.35 -10.73 9.47
N GLY A 211 14.82 -10.63 8.26
CA GLY A 211 15.48 -9.93 7.16
C GLY A 211 15.37 -8.42 7.37
N ILE A 212 16.49 -7.71 7.27
CA ILE A 212 16.51 -6.24 7.35
C ILE A 212 17.29 -5.71 6.16
N ASN A 213 16.74 -4.68 5.51
CA ASN A 213 17.45 -3.91 4.50
C ASN A 213 17.32 -2.41 4.78
N VAL A 214 18.39 -1.69 4.52
CA VAL A 214 18.44 -0.22 4.51
C VAL A 214 18.87 0.20 3.12
N ILE A 215 18.16 1.13 2.53
CA ILE A 215 18.47 1.69 1.22
C ILE A 215 18.52 3.20 1.36
N TYR A 216 19.70 3.77 1.33
CA TYR A 216 19.91 5.21 1.29
C TYR A 216 19.79 5.69 -0.15
N VAL A 217 19.06 6.78 -0.33
CA VAL A 217 18.95 7.47 -1.61
C VAL A 217 19.84 8.68 -1.53
N ASP A 218 20.83 8.70 -2.35
CA ASP A 218 21.73 9.83 -2.57
C ASP A 218 21.33 10.58 -3.81
N ARG A 219 21.27 11.89 -3.76
CA ARG A 219 20.90 12.72 -4.89
C ARG A 219 21.81 13.90 -5.06
N ASP A 220 22.56 13.86 -6.14
CA ASP A 220 23.34 14.99 -6.62
C ASP A 220 22.72 15.60 -7.86
N GLN A 221 22.17 16.82 -7.74
CA GLN A 221 21.52 17.55 -8.84
C GLN A 221 20.35 16.79 -9.48
N GLU A 222 20.57 16.11 -10.61
CA GLU A 222 19.54 15.35 -11.35
C GLU A 222 19.76 13.83 -11.30
N GLU A 223 20.92 13.38 -10.81
CA GLU A 223 21.25 11.96 -10.68
C GLU A 223 20.86 11.44 -9.31
N ARG A 224 20.50 10.17 -9.23
CA ARG A 224 20.21 9.46 -7.98
C ARG A 224 21.01 8.18 -7.94
N GLU A 225 21.64 7.92 -6.82
CA GLU A 225 22.29 6.68 -6.49
C GLU A 225 21.59 5.97 -5.33
N PHE A 226 21.58 4.64 -5.33
CA PHE A 226 21.02 3.85 -4.26
C PHE A 226 22.13 3.04 -3.60
N LEU A 227 22.32 3.27 -2.30
CA LEU A 227 23.25 2.53 -1.47
C LEU A 227 22.48 1.58 -0.59
N GLU A 228 22.77 0.29 -0.65
CA GLU A 228 22.01 -0.75 0.05
C GLU A 228 22.87 -1.49 1.08
N LEU A 229 22.22 -1.89 2.19
CA LEU A 229 22.80 -2.81 3.16
C LEU A 229 22.83 -4.24 2.61
N TYR A 230 21.80 -4.61 1.84
CA TYR A 230 21.67 -5.90 1.18
C TYR A 230 21.07 -5.70 -0.23
N PRO A 231 21.67 -6.30 -1.29
CA PRO A 231 21.26 -5.99 -2.66
C PRO A 231 19.82 -6.46 -2.96
N ASP A 232 18.95 -5.51 -3.33
CA ASP A 232 17.56 -5.75 -3.72
C ASP A 232 17.27 -5.15 -5.09
N SER A 233 17.60 -5.85 -6.15
CA SER A 233 17.39 -5.44 -7.55
C SER A 233 15.92 -5.14 -7.91
N ASN A 234 14.98 -5.43 -7.01
CA ASN A 234 13.56 -5.18 -7.20
C ASN A 234 13.11 -3.84 -6.61
N PHE A 235 14.02 -3.09 -5.99
CA PHE A 235 13.68 -1.93 -5.18
C PHE A 235 12.99 -0.80 -5.97
N ASP A 236 13.46 -0.47 -7.16
CA ASP A 236 12.94 0.69 -7.93
C ASP A 236 11.55 0.46 -8.52
N THR A 237 10.98 -0.73 -8.37
CA THR A 237 9.61 -1.02 -8.76
C THR A 237 8.67 -0.91 -7.55
N GLU A 238 7.92 0.20 -7.44
CA GLU A 238 6.85 0.39 -6.42
C GLU A 238 5.85 -0.77 -6.34
N MET A 239 5.88 -1.65 -7.32
CA MET A 239 4.94 -2.73 -7.53
C MET A 239 5.54 -4.10 -7.26
N THR A 240 6.74 -4.15 -6.68
CA THR A 240 7.30 -5.44 -6.35
C THR A 240 6.49 -6.10 -5.24
N LYS A 241 6.16 -7.36 -5.48
CA LYS A 241 5.48 -8.21 -4.49
C LYS A 241 6.45 -8.84 -3.51
N LYS A 242 7.75 -8.64 -3.69
CA LYS A 242 8.80 -9.27 -2.89
C LYS A 242 9.90 -8.28 -2.58
N ARG A 243 10.48 -8.43 -1.39
CA ARG A 243 11.66 -7.68 -0.93
C ARG A 243 12.74 -8.62 -0.44
N LYS A 244 13.99 -8.12 -0.45
CA LYS A 244 15.15 -8.83 0.06
C LYS A 244 15.76 -8.10 1.25
N GLY A 245 16.34 -8.87 2.18
CA GLY A 245 17.06 -8.33 3.32
C GLY A 245 18.11 -9.32 3.84
N ALA A 246 19.15 -8.80 4.48
CA ALA A 246 20.07 -9.61 5.24
C ALA A 246 19.38 -10.20 6.46
N ILE A 247 19.53 -11.49 6.73
CA ILE A 247 18.95 -12.12 7.93
C ILE A 247 19.79 -11.74 9.14
N PHE A 248 19.13 -11.17 10.13
CA PHE A 248 19.70 -10.83 11.43
C PHE A 248 19.07 -11.69 12.53
N THR A 249 19.90 -12.11 13.48
CA THR A 249 19.47 -12.81 14.69
C THR A 249 19.45 -11.83 15.86
N PHE A 250 18.30 -11.71 16.53
CA PHE A 250 18.14 -10.93 17.75
C PHE A 250 18.69 -11.72 18.96
N VAL A 251 19.58 -11.09 19.71
CA VAL A 251 20.25 -11.70 20.86
C VAL A 251 19.84 -10.97 22.13
N ASN A 252 19.12 -11.67 23.00
CA ASN A 252 18.66 -11.13 24.27
C ASN A 252 19.78 -11.06 25.29
N HIS A 253 19.76 -10.04 26.17
CA HIS A 253 20.59 -10.03 27.37
C HIS A 253 19.89 -10.74 28.53
N SER A 254 20.61 -10.98 29.65
CA SER A 254 20.00 -11.44 30.88
C SER A 254 19.43 -10.22 31.63
N PRO A 255 18.10 -10.09 31.76
CA PRO A 255 17.49 -8.91 32.34
C PRO A 255 17.65 -8.87 33.87
N GLN A 256 17.46 -7.71 34.48
CA GLN A 256 17.41 -7.58 35.95
C GLN A 256 16.04 -7.93 36.51
N GLU A 257 14.99 -7.63 35.75
CA GLU A 257 13.59 -7.98 36.04
C GLU A 257 12.99 -8.73 34.83
N PRO A 258 11.91 -9.52 35.01
CA PRO A 258 11.27 -10.22 33.90
C PRO A 258 10.75 -9.25 32.83
N GLU A 259 11.07 -9.54 31.57
CA GLU A 259 10.63 -8.84 30.38
C GLU A 259 9.65 -9.72 29.60
N PHE A 260 8.65 -9.11 28.96
CA PHE A 260 7.56 -9.81 28.32
C PHE A 260 7.29 -9.31 26.91
N GLN A 261 6.91 -10.23 26.04
CA GLN A 261 6.26 -9.93 24.76
C GLN A 261 5.11 -10.91 24.55
N SER A 262 4.08 -10.50 23.82
CA SER A 262 2.97 -11.37 23.47
C SER A 262 2.63 -11.32 22.01
N GLN A 263 2.09 -12.40 21.47
CA GLN A 263 1.67 -12.50 20.07
C GLN A 263 0.52 -13.48 19.93
N LEU A 264 -0.50 -13.09 19.17
CA LEU A 264 -1.54 -13.99 18.69
C LEU A 264 -1.04 -14.62 17.38
N ASN A 265 -1.41 -15.88 17.10
CA ASN A 265 -0.96 -16.60 15.91
C ASN A 265 -1.56 -16.13 14.58
N GLY A 266 -2.19 -14.96 14.56
CA GLY A 266 -2.71 -14.28 13.38
C GLY A 266 -3.56 -13.07 13.74
N SER A 267 -3.93 -12.29 12.73
CA SER A 267 -4.82 -11.14 12.84
C SER A 267 -6.26 -11.44 12.40
N HIS A 268 -6.49 -12.58 11.72
CA HIS A 268 -7.81 -13.02 11.28
C HIS A 268 -7.92 -14.56 11.39
N PHE A 269 -9.13 -15.02 11.67
CA PHE A 269 -9.41 -16.44 11.92
C PHE A 269 -10.80 -16.80 11.42
N TYR A 270 -10.96 -18.03 10.91
CA TYR A 270 -12.29 -18.63 10.86
C TYR A 270 -12.78 -18.97 12.28
N SER A 271 -14.10 -18.99 12.47
CA SER A 271 -14.70 -19.25 13.80
C SER A 271 -14.25 -20.57 14.41
N ASP A 272 -14.04 -21.61 13.60
CA ASP A 272 -13.57 -22.94 13.98
C ASP A 272 -12.05 -23.09 14.12
N GLN A 273 -11.28 -22.08 13.72
CA GLN A 273 -9.82 -22.08 13.73
C GLN A 273 -9.27 -21.87 15.15
N GLU A 274 -8.20 -22.59 15.48
CA GLU A 274 -7.51 -22.44 16.76
C GLU A 274 -6.80 -21.07 16.84
N LYS A 275 -7.01 -20.39 17.97
CA LYS A 275 -6.38 -19.11 18.31
C LYS A 275 -5.38 -19.37 19.42
N VAL A 276 -4.09 -19.11 19.17
CA VAL A 276 -3.01 -19.37 20.12
C VAL A 276 -2.35 -18.06 20.52
N LEU A 277 -2.42 -17.75 21.82
CA LEU A 277 -1.66 -16.67 22.42
C LEU A 277 -0.29 -17.20 22.86
N THR A 278 0.78 -16.64 22.36
CA THR A 278 2.15 -16.92 22.81
C THR A 278 2.60 -15.79 23.71
N ILE A 279 3.07 -16.11 24.90
CA ILE A 279 3.76 -15.21 25.82
C ILE A 279 5.24 -15.58 25.81
N ALA A 280 6.08 -14.66 25.44
CA ALA A 280 7.53 -14.77 25.59
C ALA A 280 7.95 -14.10 26.89
N VAL A 281 8.75 -14.77 27.69
CA VAL A 281 9.27 -14.27 28.96
C VAL A 281 10.78 -14.43 28.97
N ASN A 282 11.50 -13.34 29.14
CA ASN A 282 12.93 -13.33 29.45
C ASN A 282 13.11 -12.99 30.93
N SER A 283 13.47 -13.98 31.76
CA SER A 283 13.49 -13.83 33.22
C SER A 283 14.88 -14.05 33.82
N PRO A 284 15.29 -13.26 34.84
CA PRO A 284 16.56 -13.46 35.53
C PRO A 284 16.56 -14.71 36.41
N SER A 285 15.39 -15.21 36.82
CA SER A 285 15.22 -16.31 37.74
C SER A 285 13.96 -17.10 37.50
N GLU A 286 13.88 -18.29 38.10
CA GLU A 286 12.62 -19.05 38.14
C GLU A 286 11.66 -18.47 39.21
N ASP A 287 10.38 -18.31 38.84
CA ASP A 287 9.32 -17.87 39.75
C ASP A 287 7.96 -18.41 39.24
N SER A 288 7.20 -19.07 40.09
CA SER A 288 5.90 -19.68 39.75
C SER A 288 4.69 -18.91 40.27
N ALA A 289 4.91 -17.75 40.91
CA ALA A 289 3.83 -17.03 41.58
C ALA A 289 3.30 -15.84 40.69
N TRP A 290 3.31 -16.03 39.39
CA TRP A 290 2.78 -15.06 38.45
C TRP A 290 1.44 -15.53 37.86
N SER A 291 0.66 -14.58 37.35
CA SER A 291 -0.60 -14.87 36.67
C SER A 291 -0.78 -14.07 35.39
N LEU A 292 -1.31 -14.72 34.36
CA LEU A 292 -1.84 -14.09 33.16
C LEU A 292 -3.34 -13.90 33.35
N LYS A 293 -3.83 -12.67 33.22
CA LYS A 293 -5.26 -12.40 33.09
C LYS A 293 -5.53 -11.86 31.68
N TYR A 294 -6.61 -12.31 31.08
CA TYR A 294 -7.03 -11.75 29.79
C TYR A 294 -8.55 -11.59 29.70
N ILE A 295 -8.94 -10.61 28.91
CA ILE A 295 -10.33 -10.32 28.60
C ILE A 295 -10.45 -10.29 27.07
N VAL A 296 -11.42 -11.00 26.54
CA VAL A 296 -11.81 -10.87 25.13
C VAL A 296 -13.11 -10.09 25.07
N SER A 297 -13.06 -8.97 24.34
CA SER A 297 -14.21 -8.16 24.02
C SER A 297 -14.68 -8.51 22.61
N SER A 298 -15.90 -9.02 22.47
CA SER A 298 -16.46 -9.58 21.25
C SER A 298 -17.88 -9.06 21.06
N GLY A 299 -18.04 -7.97 20.31
CA GLY A 299 -19.32 -7.28 20.17
C GLY A 299 -19.86 -6.79 21.52
N GLN A 300 -21.03 -7.30 21.95
CA GLN A 300 -21.60 -7.01 23.26
C GLN A 300 -21.18 -8.02 24.35
N ASN A 301 -20.45 -9.06 23.97
CA ASN A 301 -20.03 -10.13 24.87
C ASN A 301 -18.59 -9.91 25.34
N ASN A 302 -18.36 -10.11 26.63
CA ASN A 302 -17.02 -10.12 27.18
C ASN A 302 -16.84 -11.43 27.94
N PHE A 303 -15.71 -12.10 27.74
CA PHE A 303 -15.32 -13.17 28.62
C PHE A 303 -13.92 -12.92 29.18
N SER A 304 -13.65 -13.41 30.39
CA SER A 304 -12.35 -13.26 31.02
C SER A 304 -11.86 -14.60 31.57
N ALA A 305 -10.56 -14.79 31.55
CA ALA A 305 -9.91 -15.92 32.17
C ALA A 305 -8.63 -15.48 32.88
N ALA A 306 -8.18 -16.34 33.79
CA ALA A 306 -6.92 -16.19 34.50
C ALA A 306 -6.19 -17.52 34.49
N GLU A 307 -4.90 -17.48 34.11
CA GLU A 307 -4.03 -18.66 34.04
C GLU A 307 -2.81 -18.46 34.96
N SER A 308 -2.28 -19.53 35.49
CA SER A 308 -1.00 -19.45 36.18
C SER A 308 0.14 -19.30 35.19
N LEU A 309 1.11 -18.45 35.51
CA LEU A 309 2.27 -18.20 34.70
C LEU A 309 3.53 -18.55 35.51
N SER A 310 4.28 -19.53 35.04
CA SER A 310 5.57 -19.90 35.65
C SER A 310 6.72 -19.35 34.79
N LEU A 311 7.58 -18.60 35.41
CA LEU A 311 8.77 -18.05 34.76
C LEU A 311 9.92 -19.03 34.90
N ASN A 312 10.62 -19.30 33.81
CA ASN A 312 11.90 -20.03 33.82
C ASN A 312 13.03 -18.98 33.67
N LYS A 313 14.21 -19.32 34.20
CA LYS A 313 15.38 -18.48 33.98
C LYS A 313 15.75 -18.45 32.49
N GLY A 314 16.00 -17.25 31.95
CA GLY A 314 16.25 -17.00 30.54
C GLY A 314 14.98 -16.83 29.72
N LEU A 315 15.11 -16.93 28.41
CA LEU A 315 13.98 -16.80 27.47
C LEU A 315 13.17 -18.09 27.41
N SER A 316 11.86 -17.97 27.61
CA SER A 316 10.91 -19.06 27.45
C SER A 316 9.65 -18.62 26.72
N LEU A 317 9.02 -19.55 25.99
CA LEU A 317 7.76 -19.33 25.26
C LEU A 317 6.67 -20.19 25.90
N ILE A 318 5.58 -19.54 26.29
CA ILE A 318 4.40 -20.18 26.89
C ILE A 318 3.23 -19.96 25.94
N ARG A 319 2.51 -21.03 25.59
CA ARG A 319 1.41 -20.99 24.63
C ARG A 319 0.10 -21.33 25.32
N TYR A 320 -0.90 -20.50 25.09
CA TYR A 320 -2.26 -20.67 25.56
C TYR A 320 -3.20 -20.83 24.37
N SER A 321 -3.86 -21.99 24.29
CA SER A 321 -4.96 -22.14 23.32
C SER A 321 -6.18 -21.42 23.88
N LEU A 322 -6.61 -20.37 23.19
CA LEU A 322 -7.81 -19.64 23.57
C LEU A 322 -9.07 -20.48 23.28
N PRO A 323 -10.16 -20.32 24.05
CA PRO A 323 -11.42 -21.05 23.80
C PRO A 323 -11.85 -20.88 22.33
N LYS A 324 -12.39 -21.93 21.72
CA LYS A 324 -12.91 -21.87 20.35
C LYS A 324 -14.24 -21.15 20.25
N GLU A 325 -14.98 -21.11 21.33
CA GLU A 325 -16.33 -20.53 21.43
C GLU A 325 -16.27 -19.12 22.02
N ASN A 326 -17.34 -18.35 21.87
CA ASN A 326 -17.55 -17.02 22.43
C ASN A 326 -16.94 -15.83 21.64
N TYR A 327 -16.62 -16.01 20.37
CA TYR A 327 -16.23 -14.91 19.49
C TYR A 327 -17.37 -14.54 18.55
N ALA A 328 -17.73 -13.28 18.51
CA ALA A 328 -18.61 -12.78 17.46
C ALA A 328 -17.86 -12.70 16.12
N SER A 329 -18.58 -12.88 15.04
CA SER A 329 -18.08 -12.50 13.72
C SER A 329 -17.72 -11.01 13.71
N GLY A 330 -16.62 -10.67 13.04
CA GLY A 330 -16.11 -9.30 13.02
C GLY A 330 -14.92 -9.06 13.96
N LEU A 331 -14.71 -7.81 14.35
CA LEU A 331 -13.59 -7.40 15.18
C LEU A 331 -13.74 -7.83 16.64
N ASN A 332 -12.67 -8.36 17.19
CA ASN A 332 -12.53 -8.78 18.58
C ASN A 332 -11.23 -8.23 19.15
N ASP A 333 -11.22 -7.87 20.44
CA ASP A 333 -10.04 -7.40 21.15
C ASP A 333 -9.69 -8.36 22.28
N LEU A 334 -8.46 -8.87 22.29
CA LEU A 334 -7.86 -9.63 23.38
C LEU A 334 -6.94 -8.70 24.18
N SER A 335 -7.40 -8.24 25.33
CA SER A 335 -6.59 -7.46 26.28
C SER A 335 -6.03 -8.38 27.35
N LEU A 336 -4.71 -8.35 27.56
CA LEU A 336 -4.02 -9.17 28.53
C LEU A 336 -3.23 -8.35 29.53
N GLY A 337 -3.05 -8.90 30.73
CA GLY A 337 -2.21 -8.35 31.78
C GLY A 337 -1.45 -9.45 32.50
N ILE A 338 -0.14 -9.24 32.72
CA ILE A 338 0.69 -10.14 33.51
C ILE A 338 0.90 -9.51 34.88
N ILE A 339 0.60 -10.25 35.94
CA ILE A 339 0.56 -9.80 37.31
C ILE A 339 1.58 -10.60 38.13
N ASP A 340 2.42 -9.91 38.88
CA ASP A 340 3.39 -10.52 39.78
C ASP A 340 2.77 -11.07 41.06
N LYS A 341 3.56 -11.75 41.88
CA LYS A 341 3.16 -12.32 43.21
C LYS A 341 2.62 -11.28 44.20
N ASN A 342 2.93 -10.01 44.02
CA ASN A 342 2.47 -8.93 44.89
C ASN A 342 1.15 -8.32 44.40
N GLY A 343 0.60 -8.81 43.27
CA GLY A 343 -0.59 -8.27 42.64
C GLY A 343 -0.33 -7.06 41.74
N SER A 344 0.95 -6.73 41.47
CA SER A 344 1.32 -5.60 40.62
C SER A 344 1.26 -5.99 39.14
N LEU A 345 0.65 -5.14 38.32
CA LEU A 345 0.58 -5.30 36.89
C LEU A 345 1.96 -4.94 36.26
N ARG A 346 2.58 -5.90 35.58
CA ARG A 346 3.94 -5.78 35.04
C ARG A 346 3.99 -5.65 33.54
N TYR A 347 2.96 -6.13 32.85
CA TYR A 347 2.86 -6.07 31.40
C TYR A 347 1.40 -6.01 30.95
N THR A 348 1.12 -5.26 29.90
CA THR A 348 -0.18 -5.22 29.25
C THR A 348 -0.02 -5.11 27.74
N GLU A 349 -0.84 -5.83 27.01
CA GLU A 349 -0.96 -5.68 25.54
C GLU A 349 -2.39 -5.97 25.11
N THR A 350 -2.80 -5.40 23.97
CA THR A 350 -4.08 -5.69 23.33
C THR A 350 -3.84 -6.13 21.89
N HIS A 351 -4.40 -7.29 21.55
CA HIS A 351 -4.38 -7.83 20.18
C HIS A 351 -5.77 -7.73 19.58
N THR A 352 -5.93 -6.93 18.54
CA THR A 352 -7.15 -6.88 17.74
C THR A 352 -7.08 -7.93 16.63
N PHE A 353 -8.15 -8.72 16.48
CA PHE A 353 -8.26 -9.75 15.45
C PHE A 353 -9.67 -9.83 14.88
N PHE A 354 -9.81 -10.35 13.69
CA PHE A 354 -11.09 -10.50 12.99
C PHE A 354 -11.53 -11.97 12.96
N VAL A 355 -12.78 -12.25 13.31
CA VAL A 355 -13.37 -13.59 13.22
C VAL A 355 -14.34 -13.65 12.06
N ILE A 356 -14.22 -14.69 11.23
CA ILE A 356 -15.06 -14.96 10.07
C ILE A 356 -15.91 -16.19 10.34
N ASP A 357 -17.23 -16.03 10.42
CA ASP A 357 -18.17 -17.15 10.52
C ASP A 357 -18.73 -17.52 9.13
N ARG A 358 -18.34 -18.70 8.63
CA ARG A 358 -18.80 -19.19 7.31
C ARG A 358 -20.31 -19.33 7.23
N ASN A 359 -20.97 -19.77 8.31
CA ASN A 359 -22.41 -19.95 8.32
C ASN A 359 -23.16 -18.60 8.21
N GLU A 360 -22.60 -17.56 8.82
CA GLU A 360 -23.12 -16.20 8.71
C GLU A 360 -23.01 -15.69 7.28
N PHE A 361 -21.89 -15.91 6.59
CA PHE A 361 -21.72 -15.56 5.18
C PHE A 361 -22.68 -16.32 4.26
N ASP A 362 -22.89 -17.62 4.51
CA ASP A 362 -23.86 -18.43 3.74
C ASP A 362 -25.28 -17.92 3.97
N SER A 363 -25.64 -17.58 5.21
CA SER A 363 -26.92 -16.96 5.56
C SER A 363 -27.12 -15.61 4.87
N LEU A 364 -26.09 -14.75 4.87
CA LEU A 364 -26.08 -13.46 4.21
C LEU A 364 -26.29 -13.61 2.68
N ALA A 365 -25.55 -14.52 2.05
CA ALA A 365 -25.68 -14.80 0.64
C ALA A 365 -27.12 -15.23 0.27
N LYS A 366 -27.74 -16.08 1.10
CA LYS A 366 -29.14 -16.49 0.96
C LYS A 366 -30.10 -15.31 1.12
N ARG A 367 -29.94 -14.47 2.15
CA ARG A 367 -30.77 -13.27 2.35
C ARG A 367 -30.71 -12.34 1.14
N ILE A 368 -29.50 -12.08 0.60
CA ILE A 368 -29.33 -11.25 -0.61
C ILE A 368 -30.04 -11.92 -1.82
N ALA A 369 -29.93 -13.24 -1.99
CA ALA A 369 -30.59 -13.95 -3.07
C ALA A 369 -32.12 -13.88 -2.96
N ASP A 370 -32.67 -14.02 -1.75
CA ASP A 370 -34.12 -13.90 -1.49
C ASP A 370 -34.62 -12.48 -1.82
N LEU A 371 -33.90 -11.45 -1.45
CA LEU A 371 -34.24 -10.06 -1.79
C LEU A 371 -34.29 -9.81 -3.30
N LYS A 372 -33.46 -10.49 -4.07
CA LYS A 372 -33.44 -10.41 -5.55
C LYS A 372 -34.64 -11.07 -6.23
N GLN A 373 -35.39 -11.92 -5.51
CA GLN A 373 -36.64 -12.47 -6.00
C GLN A 373 -37.84 -11.52 -5.81
N GLY A 374 -37.65 -10.44 -5.03
CA GLY A 374 -38.70 -9.51 -4.68
C GLY A 374 -39.17 -8.63 -5.84
N LYS A 375 -40.44 -8.20 -5.78
CA LYS A 375 -41.05 -7.29 -6.77
C LYS A 375 -40.26 -5.99 -6.95
N LYS A 376 -39.77 -5.41 -5.85
CA LYS A 376 -38.97 -4.18 -5.87
C LYS A 376 -37.72 -4.33 -6.73
N TYR A 377 -37.01 -5.46 -6.59
CA TYR A 377 -35.82 -5.75 -7.41
C TYR A 377 -36.15 -5.85 -8.90
N ALA A 378 -37.30 -6.45 -9.25
CA ALA A 378 -37.73 -6.58 -10.64
C ALA A 378 -38.11 -5.23 -11.28
N GLU A 379 -38.81 -4.38 -10.55
CA GLU A 379 -39.45 -3.17 -11.07
C GLU A 379 -38.60 -1.89 -10.93
N ASP A 380 -37.74 -1.80 -9.92
CA ASP A 380 -36.93 -0.60 -9.65
C ASP A 380 -35.50 -0.76 -10.11
N GLN A 381 -35.12 -0.06 -11.17
CA GLN A 381 -33.77 -0.15 -11.76
C GLN A 381 -32.68 0.33 -10.80
N ALA A 382 -32.92 1.45 -10.10
CA ALA A 382 -31.91 1.99 -9.16
C ALA A 382 -31.71 1.05 -7.97
N PHE A 383 -32.80 0.47 -7.46
CA PHE A 383 -32.75 -0.54 -6.41
C PHE A 383 -31.95 -1.77 -6.88
N ARG A 384 -32.29 -2.34 -8.02
CA ARG A 384 -31.59 -3.50 -8.59
C ARG A 384 -30.12 -3.22 -8.84
N ASN A 385 -29.79 -2.08 -9.44
CA ASN A 385 -28.41 -1.72 -9.79
C ASN A 385 -27.54 -1.34 -8.57
N SER A 386 -28.13 -1.15 -7.40
CA SER A 386 -27.38 -0.92 -6.16
C SER A 386 -26.85 -2.20 -5.50
N PHE A 387 -27.40 -3.39 -5.85
CA PHE A 387 -27.00 -4.66 -5.22
C PHE A 387 -25.52 -5.04 -5.35
N PRO A 388 -24.83 -4.79 -6.47
CA PRO A 388 -23.38 -5.03 -6.56
C PRO A 388 -22.58 -4.40 -5.42
N THR A 389 -23.03 -3.24 -4.92
CA THR A 389 -22.43 -2.56 -3.77
C THR A 389 -22.55 -3.36 -2.47
N LEU A 390 -23.65 -4.05 -2.23
CA LEU A 390 -23.82 -4.95 -1.09
C LEU A 390 -23.05 -6.26 -1.31
N GLU A 391 -23.13 -6.85 -2.51
CA GLU A 391 -22.57 -8.15 -2.84
C GLU A 391 -21.04 -8.19 -2.81
N ILE A 392 -20.36 -7.09 -3.13
CA ILE A 392 -18.90 -7.05 -3.23
C ILE A 392 -18.21 -7.15 -1.85
N ARG A 393 -18.83 -6.71 -0.77
CA ARG A 393 -18.21 -6.68 0.56
C ARG A 393 -17.99 -8.07 1.16
N PRO A 394 -18.98 -8.97 1.17
CA PRO A 394 -18.74 -10.36 1.55
C PRO A 394 -17.64 -11.01 0.71
N GLN A 395 -17.60 -10.73 -0.60
CA GLN A 395 -16.55 -11.21 -1.48
C GLN A 395 -15.16 -10.69 -1.05
N TRP A 396 -15.01 -9.40 -0.73
CA TRP A 396 -13.74 -8.85 -0.24
C TRP A 396 -13.27 -9.53 1.05
N ILE A 397 -14.19 -9.79 2.00
CA ILE A 397 -13.85 -10.48 3.25
C ILE A 397 -13.40 -11.91 2.96
N GLN A 398 -14.10 -12.63 2.08
CA GLN A 398 -13.73 -13.99 1.69
C GLN A 398 -12.40 -14.03 0.92
N ASP A 399 -12.20 -13.13 -0.05
CA ASP A 399 -10.95 -13.01 -0.80
C ASP A 399 -9.78 -12.69 0.12
N PHE A 400 -9.98 -11.81 1.11
CA PHE A 400 -9.00 -11.51 2.14
C PHE A 400 -8.67 -12.76 2.95
N ALA A 401 -9.67 -13.46 3.47
CA ALA A 401 -9.48 -14.65 4.31
C ALA A 401 -8.74 -15.80 3.60
N GLN A 402 -8.86 -15.87 2.27
CA GLN A 402 -8.21 -16.91 1.46
C GLN A 402 -6.77 -16.56 1.08
N ASN A 403 -6.47 -15.27 0.90
CA ASN A 403 -5.24 -14.82 0.25
C ASN A 403 -4.34 -13.99 1.16
N ALA A 404 -4.85 -13.51 2.31
CA ALA A 404 -4.06 -12.66 3.20
C ALA A 404 -3.04 -13.46 4.01
N THR A 405 -1.92 -12.83 4.30
CA THR A 405 -0.93 -13.38 5.22
C THR A 405 -1.49 -13.44 6.65
N PRO A 406 -0.99 -14.31 7.53
CA PRO A 406 -1.53 -14.46 8.89
C PRO A 406 -1.64 -13.16 9.70
N TYR A 407 -0.75 -12.21 9.44
CA TYR A 407 -0.71 -10.90 10.13
C TYR A 407 -1.10 -9.74 9.22
N ALA A 408 -1.96 -9.99 8.24
CA ALA A 408 -2.45 -8.95 7.35
C ALA A 408 -3.20 -7.85 8.10
N ASP A 409 -3.28 -6.67 7.51
CA ASP A 409 -4.03 -5.54 8.06
C ASP A 409 -5.53 -5.79 7.94
N ILE A 410 -6.21 -5.83 9.08
CA ILE A 410 -7.64 -6.15 9.19
C ILE A 410 -8.57 -4.92 9.29
N ARG A 411 -8.04 -3.70 9.16
CA ARG A 411 -8.84 -2.47 9.38
C ARG A 411 -10.02 -2.38 8.41
N ASP A 412 -9.80 -2.71 7.15
CA ASP A 412 -10.84 -2.70 6.14
C ASP A 412 -11.94 -3.74 6.41
N LEU A 413 -11.60 -4.86 7.06
CA LEU A 413 -12.58 -5.93 7.35
C LEU A 413 -13.70 -5.45 8.27
N GLY A 414 -13.35 -4.71 9.33
CA GLY A 414 -14.35 -4.16 10.25
C GLY A 414 -15.25 -3.13 9.56
N GLU A 415 -14.68 -2.28 8.70
CA GLU A 415 -15.44 -1.32 7.91
C GLU A 415 -16.43 -2.04 6.96
N TRP A 416 -15.96 -3.06 6.23
CA TRP A 416 -16.81 -3.81 5.32
C TRP A 416 -17.93 -4.56 6.04
N GLN A 417 -17.68 -5.10 7.24
CA GLN A 417 -18.73 -5.75 8.05
C GLN A 417 -19.81 -4.75 8.47
N ASP A 418 -19.42 -3.59 9.03
CA ASP A 418 -20.35 -2.52 9.42
C ASP A 418 -21.19 -2.02 8.22
N GLU A 419 -20.56 -1.93 7.04
CA GLU A 419 -21.22 -1.53 5.80
C GLU A 419 -22.21 -2.58 5.29
N ILE A 420 -21.89 -3.89 5.42
CA ILE A 420 -22.81 -4.97 5.06
C ILE A 420 -24.12 -4.81 5.85
N ASP A 421 -24.04 -4.67 7.17
CA ASP A 421 -25.21 -4.56 8.04
C ASP A 421 -26.06 -3.33 7.69
N SER A 422 -25.40 -2.19 7.49
CA SER A 422 -26.08 -0.94 7.11
C SER A 422 -26.77 -1.02 5.75
N LEU A 423 -26.10 -1.59 4.75
CA LEU A 423 -26.65 -1.70 3.38
C LEU A 423 -27.76 -2.75 3.31
N LEU A 424 -27.61 -3.85 4.04
CA LEU A 424 -28.63 -4.90 4.11
C LEU A 424 -29.92 -4.37 4.73
N GLN A 425 -29.82 -3.63 5.83
CA GLN A 425 -30.98 -2.99 6.45
C GLN A 425 -31.71 -2.06 5.46
N LYS A 426 -31.00 -1.29 4.64
CA LYS A 426 -31.60 -0.43 3.61
C LYS A 426 -32.38 -1.23 2.59
N VAL A 427 -31.77 -2.27 2.00
CA VAL A 427 -32.45 -3.06 0.97
C VAL A 427 -33.64 -3.84 1.52
N GLU A 428 -33.60 -4.29 2.77
CA GLU A 428 -34.73 -4.92 3.46
C GLU A 428 -35.89 -3.92 3.66
N ASN A 429 -35.58 -2.65 3.86
CA ASN A 429 -36.57 -1.57 3.93
C ASN A 429 -37.02 -1.08 2.52
N GLY A 430 -36.54 -1.72 1.45
CA GLY A 430 -36.88 -1.33 0.07
C GLY A 430 -36.15 -0.09 -0.44
N GLU A 431 -35.04 0.31 0.22
CA GLU A 431 -34.15 1.39 -0.20
C GLU A 431 -32.96 0.87 -0.98
N PRO A 432 -32.43 1.61 -1.98
CA PRO A 432 -31.21 1.21 -2.66
C PRO A 432 -29.99 1.10 -1.71
N ALA A 433 -29.11 0.15 -1.97
CA ALA A 433 -27.85 -0.05 -1.22
C ALA A 433 -26.84 1.08 -1.53
N LEU A 434 -27.14 2.29 -1.11
CA LEU A 434 -26.36 3.49 -1.35
C LEU A 434 -26.06 4.23 -0.04
N PHE A 435 -24.99 5.01 -0.06
CA PHE A 435 -24.60 5.87 1.07
C PHE A 435 -25.23 7.27 0.95
N PRO A 436 -25.38 8.01 2.05
CA PRO A 436 -25.99 9.34 2.02
C PRO A 436 -25.12 10.35 1.25
N PRO A 437 -25.74 11.44 0.73
CA PRO A 437 -24.98 12.57 0.20
C PRO A 437 -24.01 13.15 1.25
N GLY A 438 -22.88 13.66 0.78
CA GLY A 438 -21.79 14.15 1.63
C GLY A 438 -20.81 13.08 2.08
N SER A 439 -21.07 11.80 1.78
CA SER A 439 -20.15 10.72 2.03
C SER A 439 -19.22 10.47 0.84
N LEU A 440 -17.99 10.08 1.15
CA LEU A 440 -17.10 9.41 0.22
C LEU A 440 -17.25 7.91 0.46
N SER A 441 -17.68 7.19 -0.56
CA SER A 441 -18.09 5.81 -0.41
C SER A 441 -17.52 4.95 -1.51
N ARG A 442 -17.40 3.66 -1.25
CA ARG A 442 -16.97 2.67 -2.22
C ARG A 442 -18.18 1.86 -2.68
N LEU A 443 -18.51 1.94 -3.96
CA LEU A 443 -19.59 1.20 -4.59
C LEU A 443 -19.03 0.17 -5.56
N ALA A 444 -19.92 -0.64 -6.15
CA ALA A 444 -19.55 -1.56 -7.23
C ALA A 444 -20.62 -1.60 -8.31
N HIS A 445 -20.18 -1.95 -9.52
CA HIS A 445 -21.06 -2.36 -10.59
C HIS A 445 -20.76 -3.79 -11.00
N ARG A 446 -21.70 -4.42 -11.66
CA ARG A 446 -21.47 -5.72 -12.30
C ARG A 446 -21.06 -5.50 -13.73
N SER A 447 -19.88 -5.95 -14.09
CA SER A 447 -19.36 -5.80 -15.45
C SER A 447 -20.14 -6.66 -16.44
N GLU A 448 -20.49 -6.09 -17.59
CA GLU A 448 -21.09 -6.79 -18.72
C GLU A 448 -20.07 -7.67 -19.47
N ILE A 449 -18.78 -7.43 -19.28
CA ILE A 449 -17.69 -8.14 -19.95
C ILE A 449 -17.59 -9.58 -19.45
N ASP A 450 -17.66 -9.78 -18.11
CA ASP A 450 -17.38 -11.07 -17.48
C ASP A 450 -18.26 -11.39 -16.25
N GLY A 451 -19.21 -10.51 -15.93
CA GLY A 451 -20.09 -10.65 -14.77
C GLY A 451 -19.42 -10.36 -13.42
N SER A 452 -18.15 -10.00 -13.38
CA SER A 452 -17.42 -9.69 -12.13
C SER A 452 -17.93 -8.40 -11.49
N LEU A 453 -17.74 -8.29 -10.17
CA LEU A 453 -18.02 -7.08 -9.43
C LEU A 453 -16.80 -6.15 -9.51
N GLN A 454 -17.01 -4.94 -10.06
CA GLN A 454 -15.96 -3.94 -10.24
C GLN A 454 -16.19 -2.76 -9.31
N PRO A 455 -15.27 -2.50 -8.37
CA PRO A 455 -15.42 -1.39 -7.43
C PRO A 455 -15.06 -0.05 -8.05
N TYR A 456 -15.69 0.99 -7.51
CA TYR A 456 -15.35 2.38 -7.77
C TYR A 456 -15.62 3.22 -6.52
N SER A 457 -14.84 4.27 -6.32
CA SER A 457 -15.12 5.25 -5.28
C SER A 457 -15.99 6.37 -5.82
N ILE A 458 -16.88 6.91 -4.98
CA ILE A 458 -17.78 7.98 -5.34
C ILE A 458 -17.89 9.01 -4.22
N PHE A 459 -17.89 10.28 -4.60
CA PHE A 459 -18.34 11.40 -3.76
C PHE A 459 -19.63 11.99 -4.34
N VAL A 460 -20.67 12.06 -3.50
CA VAL A 460 -21.93 12.70 -3.83
C VAL A 460 -22.03 13.99 -3.01
N PRO A 461 -22.22 15.17 -3.62
CA PRO A 461 -22.28 16.45 -2.88
C PRO A 461 -23.37 16.47 -1.81
N PHE A 462 -23.14 17.20 -0.72
CA PHE A 462 -24.09 17.34 0.40
C PHE A 462 -25.48 17.84 -0.03
N ASN A 463 -25.53 18.70 -1.04
CA ASN A 463 -26.77 19.32 -1.53
C ASN A 463 -27.45 18.53 -2.65
N TYR A 464 -27.05 17.26 -2.87
CA TYR A 464 -27.68 16.42 -3.87
C TYR A 464 -29.11 16.04 -3.48
N ASP A 465 -30.08 16.46 -4.27
CA ASP A 465 -31.52 16.32 -4.02
C ASP A 465 -32.23 15.27 -4.90
N ARG A 466 -31.50 14.57 -5.74
CA ARG A 466 -31.97 13.61 -6.77
C ARG A 466 -32.85 14.23 -7.87
N LYS A 467 -33.26 15.48 -7.76
CA LYS A 467 -34.17 16.16 -8.72
C LYS A 467 -33.37 16.96 -9.74
N THR A 468 -32.33 17.63 -9.28
CA THR A 468 -31.46 18.46 -10.12
C THR A 468 -30.35 17.62 -10.74
N PRO A 469 -30.25 17.55 -12.09
CA PRO A 469 -29.15 16.84 -12.74
C PRO A 469 -27.82 17.50 -12.42
N LEU A 470 -26.86 16.73 -11.85
CA LEU A 470 -25.51 17.22 -11.54
C LEU A 470 -24.49 16.82 -12.62
N PRO A 471 -23.46 17.63 -12.81
CA PRO A 471 -22.28 17.23 -13.60
C PRO A 471 -21.57 16.02 -12.98
N LEU A 472 -20.87 15.26 -13.81
CA LEU A 472 -20.05 14.12 -13.39
C LEU A 472 -18.57 14.40 -13.71
N LEU A 473 -17.69 14.25 -12.73
CA LEU A 473 -16.25 14.17 -12.93
C LEU A 473 -15.80 12.72 -12.74
N VAL A 474 -15.23 12.14 -13.77
CA VAL A 474 -14.58 10.83 -13.72
C VAL A 474 -13.10 11.07 -13.53
N THR A 475 -12.50 10.52 -12.47
CA THR A 475 -11.07 10.70 -12.22
C THR A 475 -10.33 9.36 -12.30
N LEU A 476 -9.24 9.33 -13.08
CA LEU A 476 -8.46 8.13 -13.38
C LEU A 476 -7.15 8.14 -12.60
N HIS A 477 -6.94 7.10 -11.78
CA HIS A 477 -5.78 6.99 -10.91
C HIS A 477 -4.47 6.71 -11.68
N GLY A 478 -3.34 7.10 -11.09
CA GLY A 478 -2.00 6.73 -11.55
C GLY A 478 -1.65 5.29 -11.23
N SER A 479 -0.51 4.82 -11.76
CA SER A 479 -0.01 3.48 -11.47
C SER A 479 0.29 3.31 -9.97
N GLY A 480 -0.05 2.16 -9.41
CA GLY A 480 0.22 1.83 -8.00
C GLY A 480 -0.75 2.47 -6.98
N VAL A 481 -1.71 3.28 -7.41
CA VAL A 481 -2.68 3.96 -6.54
C VAL A 481 -4.07 3.38 -6.77
N ASP A 482 -4.85 3.18 -5.72
CA ASP A 482 -6.23 2.70 -5.84
C ASP A 482 -7.25 3.84 -6.03
N GLU A 483 -8.47 3.47 -6.36
CA GLU A 483 -9.58 4.39 -6.59
C GLU A 483 -9.97 5.20 -5.33
N ARG A 484 -9.77 4.64 -4.12
CA ARG A 484 -10.08 5.31 -2.85
C ARG A 484 -9.15 6.49 -2.61
N GLN A 485 -7.86 6.23 -2.73
CA GLN A 485 -6.83 7.25 -2.54
C GLN A 485 -6.98 8.37 -3.58
N TYR A 486 -7.36 7.98 -4.80
CA TYR A 486 -7.40 8.93 -5.89
C TYR A 486 -8.57 9.90 -5.81
N VAL A 487 -9.76 9.46 -5.40
CA VAL A 487 -10.91 10.36 -5.23
C VAL A 487 -10.64 11.41 -4.15
N TYR A 488 -9.86 11.08 -3.09
CA TYR A 488 -9.42 12.06 -2.09
C TYR A 488 -8.56 13.19 -2.70
N SER A 489 -7.80 12.90 -3.76
CA SER A 489 -7.01 13.93 -4.42
C SER A 489 -7.88 15.03 -5.03
N VAL A 490 -9.08 14.68 -5.44
CA VAL A 490 -10.04 15.59 -6.08
C VAL A 490 -10.90 16.32 -5.05
N VAL A 491 -11.55 15.58 -4.15
CA VAL A 491 -12.52 16.16 -3.23
C VAL A 491 -11.90 16.74 -1.96
N GLY A 492 -10.62 16.49 -1.74
CA GLY A 492 -9.93 16.86 -0.51
C GLY A 492 -10.31 15.95 0.65
N ARG A 493 -9.69 16.18 1.82
CA ARG A 493 -10.06 15.45 3.04
C ARG A 493 -11.34 15.99 3.60
N LEU A 494 -12.30 15.11 3.77
CA LEU A 494 -13.46 15.38 4.61
C LEU A 494 -13.00 15.46 6.07
N THR A 495 -13.50 16.38 6.86
CA THR A 495 -13.20 16.46 8.29
C THR A 495 -13.86 15.30 9.03
N GLY A 496 -13.38 14.92 10.22
CA GLY A 496 -13.84 13.75 10.96
C GLY A 496 -15.35 13.67 11.25
N ALA A 497 -16.07 14.81 11.19
CA ALA A 497 -17.55 14.85 11.26
C ALA A 497 -18.25 14.39 9.96
N MET A 498 -17.51 14.31 8.86
CA MET A 498 -17.97 13.93 7.53
C MET A 498 -17.53 12.53 7.12
N MET A 499 -16.71 11.92 7.96
CA MET A 499 -16.22 10.55 7.83
C MET A 499 -16.96 9.73 8.87
N GLY A 500 -17.41 8.55 8.52
CA GLY A 500 -18.00 7.61 9.47
C GLY A 500 -17.06 7.39 10.67
N PRO A 501 -17.57 6.87 11.80
CA PRO A 501 -16.87 6.86 13.09
C PRO A 501 -15.51 6.16 13.14
N ARG A 502 -15.04 5.54 12.06
CA ARG A 502 -13.77 4.81 11.98
C ARG A 502 -12.84 5.24 10.85
N THR A 503 -13.17 6.28 10.10
CA THR A 503 -12.25 6.76 9.07
C THR A 503 -11.11 7.52 9.73
N MET A 504 -9.94 6.95 9.60
CA MET A 504 -8.66 7.30 10.22
C MET A 504 -8.49 8.78 10.57
N VAL A 505 -8.35 9.02 11.87
CA VAL A 505 -7.73 10.24 12.39
C VAL A 505 -6.30 10.26 11.89
N ARG A 506 -6.02 11.12 10.96
CA ARG A 506 -4.65 11.40 10.52
C ARG A 506 -4.01 12.39 11.46
N ASN A 507 -2.75 12.14 11.79
CA ASN A 507 -1.92 13.14 12.46
C ASN A 507 -1.92 14.43 11.63
N PRO A 508 -2.39 15.56 12.16
CA PRO A 508 -2.33 16.84 11.46
C PRO A 508 -0.90 17.28 11.14
N ASP A 509 0.11 16.71 11.81
CA ASP A 509 1.52 17.04 11.63
C ASP A 509 2.23 16.18 10.57
N ASN A 510 1.60 15.10 10.09
CA ASN A 510 2.12 14.28 9.01
C ASN A 510 1.49 14.66 7.65
N GLU A 511 1.71 15.90 7.24
CA GLU A 511 1.15 16.45 6.01
C GLU A 511 1.85 15.94 4.74
N SER A 512 3.04 15.37 4.82
CA SER A 512 3.87 15.08 3.64
C SER A 512 3.27 14.07 2.70
N TYR A 513 2.63 13.02 3.24
CA TYR A 513 1.95 12.02 2.41
C TYR A 513 0.61 12.51 1.87
N GLY A 514 -0.06 13.38 2.64
CA GLY A 514 -1.25 14.07 2.21
C GLY A 514 -0.99 15.14 1.16
N ASN A 515 0.21 15.69 1.11
CA ASN A 515 0.52 16.84 0.28
C ASN A 515 0.58 16.56 -1.22
N GLN A 516 0.84 15.32 -1.63
CA GLN A 516 0.71 14.97 -3.04
C GLN A 516 -0.72 14.81 -3.51
N ILE A 517 -1.62 14.63 -2.57
CA ILE A 517 -3.04 14.38 -2.84
C ILE A 517 -3.90 15.53 -2.32
N ALA A 518 -3.41 16.40 -1.46
CA ALA A 518 -4.24 17.35 -0.73
C ALA A 518 -3.58 18.69 -0.48
N VAL A 519 -3.36 19.48 -1.51
CA VAL A 519 -3.03 20.89 -1.32
C VAL A 519 -4.16 21.78 -1.82
N ALA A 520 -5.27 21.77 -1.09
CA ALA A 520 -6.16 22.92 -1.04
C ALA A 520 -6.50 23.19 0.42
N PRO A 521 -6.72 24.44 0.81
CA PRO A 521 -7.16 24.79 2.16
C PRO A 521 -8.35 23.92 2.56
N ARG A 522 -8.35 23.43 3.80
CA ARG A 522 -9.46 22.67 4.38
C ARG A 522 -10.76 23.42 4.09
N GLY A 523 -11.72 22.78 3.45
CA GLY A 523 -13.07 23.29 3.24
C GLY A 523 -13.43 23.78 1.82
N GLN A 524 -12.49 24.02 0.91
CA GLN A 524 -12.83 24.48 -0.44
C GLN A 524 -13.20 23.36 -1.43
N ARG A 525 -12.74 22.13 -1.23
CA ARG A 525 -12.98 21.02 -2.14
C ARG A 525 -14.30 20.28 -1.91
N ALA A 526 -14.80 20.21 -0.67
CA ALA A 526 -16.12 19.63 -0.37
C ALA A 526 -17.30 20.44 -0.94
N MET A 527 -17.03 21.59 -1.53
CA MET A 527 -18.04 22.47 -2.15
C MET A 527 -18.19 22.25 -3.66
N VAL A 528 -17.64 21.16 -4.20
CA VAL A 528 -17.80 20.84 -5.63
C VAL A 528 -19.25 20.42 -5.87
N SER A 529 -20.00 21.22 -6.65
CA SER A 529 -21.38 20.92 -7.03
C SER A 529 -21.45 19.89 -8.17
N MET A 530 -20.66 18.81 -8.08
CA MET A 530 -20.65 17.71 -9.04
C MET A 530 -20.45 16.37 -8.34
N ILE A 531 -20.93 15.30 -8.93
CA ILE A 531 -20.61 13.94 -8.49
C ILE A 531 -19.22 13.60 -9.02
N VAL A 532 -18.37 13.02 -8.17
CA VAL A 532 -17.01 12.58 -8.54
C VAL A 532 -16.92 11.08 -8.40
N ILE A 533 -16.45 10.39 -9.44
CA ILE A 533 -16.19 8.94 -9.40
C ILE A 533 -14.75 8.63 -9.75
N ALA A 534 -14.21 7.59 -9.13
CA ALA A 534 -12.92 7.01 -9.45
C ALA A 534 -13.10 5.49 -9.67
N PRO A 535 -13.16 4.99 -10.91
CA PRO A 535 -13.19 3.57 -11.19
C PRO A 535 -11.85 2.89 -10.85
N LYS A 536 -11.87 1.63 -10.35
CA LYS A 536 -10.67 0.82 -10.15
C LYS A 536 -10.02 0.39 -11.47
N ALA A 537 -10.80 0.37 -12.55
CA ALA A 537 -10.34 0.02 -13.89
C ALA A 537 -9.56 -1.31 -13.94
N ARG A 538 -10.06 -2.33 -13.22
CA ARG A 538 -9.55 -3.71 -13.19
C ARG A 538 -8.11 -3.87 -12.70
N GLY A 539 -7.52 -2.88 -12.05
CA GLY A 539 -6.20 -3.04 -11.43
C GLY A 539 -5.41 -1.75 -11.27
N LEU A 540 -4.33 -1.84 -10.51
CA LEU A 540 -3.49 -0.69 -10.14
C LEU A 540 -2.58 -0.18 -11.27
N SER A 541 -2.37 -0.99 -12.33
CA SER A 541 -1.48 -0.67 -13.46
C SER A 541 -2.02 -1.14 -14.80
N SER A 542 -3.33 -0.99 -15.00
CA SER A 542 -4.05 -1.43 -16.20
C SER A 542 -3.78 -0.58 -17.45
N TRP A 543 -3.25 0.63 -17.29
CA TRP A 543 -3.08 1.63 -18.35
C TRP A 543 -4.35 1.93 -19.15
N TYR A 544 -5.51 1.58 -18.59
CA TYR A 544 -6.83 1.77 -19.23
C TYR A 544 -6.92 1.17 -20.63
N LEU A 545 -6.19 0.05 -20.86
CA LEU A 545 -6.22 -0.71 -22.10
C LEU A 545 -7.30 -1.81 -22.07
N GLY A 546 -7.81 -2.18 -23.22
CA GLY A 546 -8.76 -3.29 -23.37
C GLY A 546 -9.96 -3.17 -22.42
N ASP A 547 -10.17 -4.20 -21.60
CA ASP A 547 -11.32 -4.28 -20.69
C ASP A 547 -11.27 -3.27 -19.54
N SER A 548 -10.09 -2.80 -19.16
CA SER A 548 -9.98 -1.77 -18.12
C SER A 548 -10.51 -0.41 -18.60
N GLY A 549 -10.32 -0.07 -19.87
CA GLY A 549 -10.93 1.13 -20.45
C GLY A 549 -12.44 0.98 -20.63
N LYS A 550 -12.93 -0.22 -21.01
CA LYS A 550 -14.37 -0.50 -21.07
C LYS A 550 -15.02 -0.43 -19.70
N ASP A 551 -14.36 -0.92 -18.65
CA ASP A 551 -14.82 -0.87 -17.27
C ASP A 551 -15.13 0.58 -16.80
N VAL A 552 -14.30 1.55 -17.21
CA VAL A 552 -14.58 2.98 -16.95
C VAL A 552 -15.89 3.41 -17.58
N LEU A 553 -16.16 2.98 -18.83
CA LEU A 553 -17.39 3.32 -19.55
C LEU A 553 -18.61 2.66 -18.92
N GLU A 554 -18.50 1.38 -18.52
CA GLU A 554 -19.54 0.64 -17.78
C GLU A 554 -19.84 1.32 -16.43
N CYS A 555 -18.81 1.76 -15.70
CA CYS A 555 -18.97 2.50 -14.45
C CYS A 555 -19.74 3.81 -14.65
N ILE A 556 -19.42 4.59 -15.69
CA ILE A 556 -20.17 5.81 -16.04
C ILE A 556 -21.64 5.48 -16.34
N ALA A 557 -21.91 4.46 -17.15
CA ALA A 557 -23.26 4.04 -17.47
C ALA A 557 -24.03 3.59 -16.21
N HIS A 558 -23.39 2.82 -15.34
CA HIS A 558 -23.97 2.35 -14.09
C HIS A 558 -24.34 3.52 -13.14
N VAL A 559 -23.41 4.46 -12.92
CA VAL A 559 -23.65 5.61 -12.05
C VAL A 559 -24.84 6.46 -12.51
N LYS A 560 -25.05 6.59 -13.81
CA LYS A 560 -26.22 7.28 -14.39
C LYS A 560 -27.54 6.57 -14.08
N THR A 561 -27.54 5.30 -13.72
CA THR A 561 -28.76 4.59 -13.28
C THR A 561 -29.08 4.82 -11.81
N LEU A 562 -28.10 5.19 -11.01
CA LEU A 562 -28.21 5.40 -9.56
C LEU A 562 -28.43 6.87 -9.19
N TYR A 563 -27.84 7.78 -9.97
CA TYR A 563 -27.82 9.20 -9.70
C TYR A 563 -28.29 10.02 -10.92
N ASN A 564 -28.92 11.16 -10.65
CA ASN A 564 -29.37 12.08 -11.69
C ASN A 564 -28.19 12.87 -12.24
N ILE A 565 -27.54 12.34 -13.29
CA ILE A 565 -26.38 12.93 -13.94
C ILE A 565 -26.77 13.69 -15.20
N ASP A 566 -26.26 14.92 -15.36
CA ASP A 566 -26.34 15.64 -16.61
C ASP A 566 -25.38 15.03 -17.64
N SER A 567 -25.93 14.27 -18.58
CA SER A 567 -25.14 13.60 -19.63
C SER A 567 -24.39 14.53 -20.59
N LYS A 568 -24.69 15.85 -20.56
CA LYS A 568 -23.98 16.86 -21.36
C LYS A 568 -22.79 17.48 -20.59
N ARG A 569 -22.67 17.20 -19.30
CA ARG A 569 -21.63 17.76 -18.42
C ARG A 569 -20.87 16.62 -17.72
N ILE A 570 -20.30 15.72 -18.52
CA ILE A 570 -19.37 14.67 -18.05
C ILE A 570 -17.96 15.13 -18.38
N MET A 571 -17.13 15.25 -17.34
CA MET A 571 -15.72 15.60 -17.43
C MET A 571 -14.85 14.40 -17.04
N LEU A 572 -13.63 14.36 -17.57
CA LEU A 572 -12.64 13.32 -17.30
C LEU A 572 -11.36 13.96 -16.79
N ASP A 573 -10.78 13.40 -15.74
CA ASP A 573 -9.49 13.79 -15.18
C ASP A 573 -8.60 12.58 -15.09
N GLY A 574 -7.30 12.73 -15.29
CA GLY A 574 -6.35 11.65 -15.10
C GLY A 574 -4.94 12.12 -14.85
N PHE A 575 -4.23 11.37 -13.99
CA PHE A 575 -2.84 11.64 -13.64
C PHE A 575 -1.94 10.48 -14.04
N SER A 576 -0.75 10.78 -14.62
CA SER A 576 0.25 9.76 -14.97
C SER A 576 -0.33 8.70 -15.92
N MET A 577 -0.36 7.42 -15.53
CA MET A 577 -1.10 6.35 -16.21
C MET A 577 -2.56 6.76 -16.48
N GLY A 578 -3.24 7.36 -15.49
CA GLY A 578 -4.60 7.89 -15.66
C GLY A 578 -4.68 9.03 -16.68
N GLY A 579 -3.62 9.83 -16.81
CA GLY A 579 -3.51 10.87 -17.85
C GLY A 579 -3.47 10.27 -19.26
N TYR A 580 -2.73 9.16 -19.46
CA TYR A 580 -2.81 8.37 -20.68
C TYR A 580 -4.23 7.83 -20.91
N GLY A 581 -4.85 7.26 -19.87
CA GLY A 581 -6.22 6.80 -19.92
C GLY A 581 -7.22 7.89 -20.30
N ALA A 582 -7.06 9.10 -19.74
CA ALA A 582 -7.92 10.23 -20.04
C ALA A 582 -7.77 10.71 -21.49
N TRP A 583 -6.54 10.80 -22.01
CA TRP A 583 -6.31 11.01 -23.43
C TRP A 583 -7.03 9.97 -24.27
N ARG A 584 -6.72 8.70 -24.04
CA ARG A 584 -7.20 7.57 -24.82
C ARG A 584 -8.73 7.49 -24.84
N LEU A 585 -9.34 7.49 -23.65
CA LEU A 585 -10.80 7.33 -23.54
C LEU A 585 -11.56 8.50 -24.15
N SER A 586 -11.08 9.73 -24.00
CA SER A 586 -11.72 10.90 -24.58
C SER A 586 -11.63 10.91 -26.11
N LEU A 587 -10.47 10.54 -26.65
CA LEU A 587 -10.26 10.51 -28.11
C LEU A 587 -11.02 9.38 -28.80
N LEU A 588 -11.20 8.24 -28.13
CA LEU A 588 -12.01 7.12 -28.61
C LEU A 588 -13.52 7.35 -28.42
N ASN A 589 -13.92 8.25 -27.50
CA ASN A 589 -15.33 8.54 -27.20
C ASN A 589 -15.58 10.08 -27.22
N PRO A 590 -15.38 10.76 -28.34
CA PRO A 590 -15.34 12.24 -28.42
C PRO A 590 -16.68 12.92 -28.10
N ASN A 591 -17.78 12.18 -28.08
CA ASN A 591 -19.12 12.71 -27.76
C ASN A 591 -19.53 12.49 -26.30
N LEU A 592 -18.71 11.78 -25.51
CA LEU A 592 -19.04 11.45 -24.13
C LEU A 592 -18.59 12.55 -23.15
N PHE A 593 -17.42 13.13 -23.39
CA PHE A 593 -16.79 14.05 -22.47
C PHE A 593 -16.85 15.49 -22.99
N LYS A 594 -17.21 16.43 -22.12
CA LYS A 594 -17.23 17.87 -22.44
C LYS A 594 -15.88 18.53 -22.20
N GLY A 595 -15.17 18.11 -21.17
CA GLY A 595 -13.87 18.61 -20.80
C GLY A 595 -12.97 17.48 -20.26
N VAL A 596 -11.66 17.60 -20.50
CA VAL A 596 -10.67 16.58 -20.11
C VAL A 596 -9.45 17.23 -19.50
N ILE A 597 -9.04 16.74 -18.32
CA ILE A 597 -7.88 17.23 -17.59
C ILE A 597 -6.80 16.16 -17.67
N ILE A 598 -5.64 16.54 -18.14
CA ILE A 598 -4.46 15.68 -18.26
C ILE A 598 -3.38 16.20 -17.33
N ARG A 599 -3.02 15.41 -16.32
CA ARG A 599 -1.98 15.77 -15.35
C ARG A 599 -0.80 14.81 -15.46
N SER A 600 0.38 15.32 -15.83
CA SER A 600 1.60 14.51 -16.07
C SER A 600 1.30 13.24 -16.87
N GLY A 601 0.46 13.34 -17.92
CA GLY A 601 -0.03 12.21 -18.70
C GLY A 601 0.93 11.79 -19.80
N ALA A 602 1.19 10.48 -19.91
CA ALA A 602 1.97 9.91 -21.02
C ALA A 602 1.18 9.97 -22.35
N ILE A 603 1.89 9.95 -23.46
CA ILE A 603 1.30 9.79 -24.80
C ILE A 603 1.50 8.39 -25.38
N THR A 604 2.30 7.56 -24.72
CA THR A 604 2.51 6.14 -25.04
C THR A 604 2.52 5.31 -23.77
N THR A 605 2.31 4.01 -23.87
CA THR A 605 2.45 3.09 -22.75
C THR A 605 3.90 2.59 -22.62
N PRO A 606 4.37 2.23 -21.40
CA PRO A 606 5.68 1.63 -21.25
C PRO A 606 5.72 0.20 -21.83
N PRO A 607 6.87 -0.25 -22.37
CA PRO A 607 7.05 -1.65 -22.74
C PRO A 607 6.85 -2.60 -21.52
N PRO A 608 6.31 -3.82 -21.72
CA PRO A 608 5.94 -4.44 -22.99
C PRO A 608 4.51 -4.14 -23.44
N LEU A 609 3.82 -3.17 -22.84
CA LEU A 609 2.45 -2.82 -23.20
C LEU A 609 2.39 -2.20 -24.61
N SER A 610 1.38 -2.60 -25.37
CA SER A 610 1.16 -2.14 -26.76
C SER A 610 -0.11 -1.27 -26.85
N GLY A 611 -0.13 -0.16 -26.07
CA GLY A 611 -1.19 0.83 -26.20
C GLY A 611 -0.97 1.74 -27.42
N GLU A 612 -2.05 2.40 -27.84
CA GLU A 612 -2.02 3.33 -28.95
C GLU A 612 -1.16 4.57 -28.61
N ASN A 613 -0.46 5.11 -29.61
CA ASN A 613 0.09 6.44 -29.46
C ASN A 613 -1.04 7.48 -29.51
N ILE A 614 -1.14 8.30 -28.48
CA ILE A 614 -2.22 9.29 -28.33
C ILE A 614 -2.24 10.28 -29.49
N LEU A 615 -1.07 10.64 -30.06
CA LEU A 615 -0.98 11.57 -31.19
C LEU A 615 -1.67 11.03 -32.45
N ASP A 616 -1.70 9.69 -32.63
CA ASP A 616 -2.35 9.03 -33.78
C ASP A 616 -3.88 9.00 -33.64
N LEU A 617 -4.38 9.08 -32.39
CA LEU A 617 -5.82 9.13 -32.12
C LEU A 617 -6.41 10.53 -32.29
N MET A 618 -5.60 11.58 -32.25
CA MET A 618 -6.07 12.96 -32.38
C MET A 618 -6.50 13.25 -33.82
N LYS A 619 -7.75 13.72 -34.01
CA LYS A 619 -8.34 14.02 -35.31
C LYS A 619 -8.97 15.41 -35.32
N PRO A 620 -9.08 16.08 -36.50
CA PRO A 620 -9.84 17.32 -36.61
C PRO A 620 -11.32 17.14 -36.21
N GLY A 621 -11.92 18.19 -35.66
CA GLY A 621 -13.36 18.21 -35.35
C GLY A 621 -13.72 17.61 -33.98
N ILE A 622 -12.76 17.25 -33.14
CA ILE A 622 -13.01 16.89 -31.75
C ILE A 622 -13.49 18.12 -30.97
N ASN A 623 -14.70 18.02 -30.40
CA ASN A 623 -15.34 19.10 -29.64
C ASN A 623 -15.21 18.86 -28.13
N ILE A 624 -13.98 18.72 -27.67
CA ILE A 624 -13.62 18.55 -26.25
C ILE A 624 -12.65 19.67 -25.90
N SER A 625 -12.85 20.31 -24.73
CA SER A 625 -11.86 21.23 -24.17
C SER A 625 -10.85 20.48 -23.32
N TYR A 626 -9.55 20.71 -23.52
CA TYR A 626 -8.49 20.07 -22.76
C TYR A 626 -7.79 21.04 -21.80
N LEU A 627 -7.54 20.60 -20.57
CA LEU A 627 -6.62 21.26 -19.64
C LEU A 627 -5.42 20.32 -19.43
N VAL A 628 -4.27 20.70 -19.94
CA VAL A 628 -3.03 19.91 -19.84
C VAL A 628 -2.10 20.57 -18.84
N ILE A 629 -1.68 19.82 -17.80
CA ILE A 629 -0.78 20.31 -16.75
C ILE A 629 0.39 19.34 -16.61
N HIS A 630 1.63 19.87 -16.66
CA HIS A 630 2.83 19.03 -16.57
C HIS A 630 3.98 19.78 -15.90
N GLY A 631 4.76 19.08 -15.05
CA GLY A 631 5.99 19.62 -14.48
C GLY A 631 7.15 19.57 -15.46
N ASP A 632 7.95 20.62 -15.54
CA ASP A 632 9.09 20.67 -16.48
C ASP A 632 10.29 19.82 -16.05
N LYS A 633 10.31 19.39 -14.79
CA LYS A 633 11.28 18.46 -14.19
C LYS A 633 10.70 17.06 -13.92
N ASP A 634 9.63 16.71 -14.62
CA ASP A 634 9.02 15.38 -14.50
C ASP A 634 9.97 14.31 -15.05
N ASN A 635 10.47 13.47 -14.16
CA ASN A 635 11.42 12.38 -14.46
C ASN A 635 10.75 11.03 -14.72
N ALA A 636 9.44 10.91 -14.46
CA ALA A 636 8.68 9.68 -14.72
C ALA A 636 8.02 9.73 -16.11
N ILE A 637 7.40 10.85 -16.46
CA ILE A 637 6.80 11.11 -17.78
C ILE A 637 7.43 12.38 -18.33
N PRO A 638 8.24 12.30 -19.40
CA PRO A 638 8.93 13.48 -19.93
C PRO A 638 7.95 14.59 -20.34
N VAL A 639 8.21 15.84 -19.93
CA VAL A 639 7.41 17.02 -20.32
C VAL A 639 7.32 17.19 -21.85
N ALA A 640 8.28 16.64 -22.58
CA ALA A 640 8.26 16.58 -24.04
C ALA A 640 7.01 15.91 -24.60
N ASP A 641 6.41 14.95 -23.87
CA ASP A 641 5.17 14.28 -24.25
C ASP A 641 3.98 15.26 -24.22
N ALA A 642 3.85 16.03 -23.14
CA ALA A 642 2.83 17.06 -23.03
C ALA A 642 3.00 18.14 -24.11
N ARG A 643 4.24 18.59 -24.36
CA ARG A 643 4.53 19.59 -25.42
C ARG A 643 4.12 19.10 -26.80
N LYS A 644 4.46 17.83 -27.17
CA LYS A 644 4.03 17.21 -28.43
C LYS A 644 2.51 17.13 -28.55
N ALA A 645 1.83 16.71 -27.48
CA ALA A 645 0.36 16.62 -27.47
C ALA A 645 -0.29 17.99 -27.66
N VAL A 646 0.20 19.01 -26.95
CA VAL A 646 -0.28 20.40 -27.04
C VAL A 646 -0.04 20.98 -28.43
N GLU A 647 1.12 20.73 -29.02
CA GLU A 647 1.41 21.17 -30.42
C GLU A 647 0.41 20.55 -31.41
N LYS A 648 0.11 19.23 -31.23
CA LYS A 648 -0.90 18.53 -32.03
C LYS A 648 -2.31 19.10 -31.86
N LEU A 649 -2.70 19.44 -30.60
CA LEU A 649 -3.98 20.12 -30.34
C LEU A 649 -4.07 21.46 -31.06
N LYS A 650 -2.99 22.27 -31.06
CA LYS A 650 -2.90 23.55 -31.78
C LYS A 650 -3.04 23.36 -33.28
N GLU A 651 -2.29 22.42 -33.86
CA GLU A 651 -2.36 22.06 -35.29
C GLU A 651 -3.81 21.73 -35.69
N LEU A 652 -4.50 20.91 -34.89
CA LEU A 652 -5.86 20.45 -35.17
C LEU A 652 -6.94 21.47 -34.76
N LYS A 653 -6.58 22.61 -34.16
CA LYS A 653 -7.48 23.63 -33.62
C LYS A 653 -8.47 23.11 -32.59
N ILE A 654 -8.04 22.15 -31.75
CA ILE A 654 -8.80 21.63 -30.64
C ILE A 654 -8.62 22.59 -29.46
N ASP A 655 -9.71 22.91 -28.77
CA ASP A 655 -9.70 23.81 -27.62
C ASP A 655 -8.88 23.25 -26.45
N HIS A 656 -7.92 24.04 -25.96
CA HIS A 656 -7.04 23.61 -24.88
C HIS A 656 -6.40 24.75 -24.09
N ILE A 657 -6.08 24.48 -22.85
CA ILE A 657 -5.19 25.27 -21.99
C ILE A 657 -4.00 24.40 -21.62
N TYR A 658 -2.79 24.95 -21.71
CA TYR A 658 -1.57 24.28 -21.27
C TYR A 658 -0.91 25.04 -20.13
N ILE A 659 -0.61 24.31 -19.02
CA ILE A 659 0.11 24.84 -17.87
C ILE A 659 1.36 23.98 -17.67
N GLU A 660 2.51 24.53 -18.03
CA GLU A 660 3.80 23.95 -17.70
C GLU A 660 4.27 24.51 -16.35
N VAL A 661 4.48 23.63 -15.37
CA VAL A 661 4.82 24.04 -14.00
C VAL A 661 6.33 24.00 -13.84
N LYS A 662 6.92 25.18 -13.74
CA LYS A 662 8.38 25.34 -13.66
C LYS A 662 8.93 24.74 -12.37
N GLY A 663 10.00 23.94 -12.48
CA GLY A 663 10.70 23.31 -11.37
C GLY A 663 9.97 22.12 -10.75
N ALA A 664 8.80 21.74 -11.27
CA ALA A 664 7.98 20.68 -10.69
C ALA A 664 8.33 19.30 -11.25
N ALA A 665 8.48 18.31 -10.38
CA ALA A 665 8.64 16.90 -10.71
C ALA A 665 7.28 16.21 -10.99
N HIS A 666 7.27 14.88 -11.07
CA HIS A 666 6.07 14.08 -11.38
C HIS A 666 4.97 14.25 -10.32
N GLY A 667 3.94 15.06 -10.64
CA GLY A 667 2.82 15.32 -9.72
C GLY A 667 3.16 16.25 -8.54
N ASP A 668 4.35 16.82 -8.51
CA ASP A 668 4.82 17.73 -7.45
C ASP A 668 4.34 19.17 -7.70
N TYR A 669 3.03 19.32 -7.89
CA TYR A 669 2.41 20.64 -8.07
C TYR A 669 0.97 20.68 -7.57
N ASP A 670 0.59 21.80 -6.97
CA ASP A 670 -0.81 22.12 -6.65
C ASP A 670 -1.42 23.06 -7.67
N ARG A 671 -2.29 22.54 -8.51
CA ARG A 671 -3.05 23.30 -9.50
C ARG A 671 -4.56 23.11 -9.39
N TRP A 672 -5.02 22.65 -8.23
CA TRP A 672 -6.46 22.43 -8.03
C TRP A 672 -7.29 23.70 -8.14
N LYS A 673 -6.71 24.86 -7.79
CA LYS A 673 -7.36 26.15 -8.00
C LYS A 673 -7.62 26.41 -9.50
N ASP A 674 -6.62 26.17 -10.34
CA ASP A 674 -6.75 26.33 -11.79
C ASP A 674 -7.73 25.30 -12.36
N ILE A 675 -7.65 24.06 -11.91
CA ILE A 675 -8.55 22.97 -12.32
C ILE A 675 -10.01 23.30 -11.98
N PHE A 676 -10.32 23.73 -10.75
CA PHE A 676 -11.68 24.08 -10.36
C PHE A 676 -12.17 25.35 -11.05
N SER A 677 -11.30 26.37 -11.26
CA SER A 677 -11.66 27.52 -12.05
C SER A 677 -12.05 27.15 -13.48
N TRP A 678 -11.29 26.23 -14.09
CA TRP A 678 -11.59 25.74 -15.43
C TRP A 678 -12.85 24.87 -15.44
N LEU A 679 -13.02 23.94 -14.50
CA LEU A 679 -14.25 23.13 -14.37
C LEU A 679 -15.50 23.98 -14.20
N ASN A 680 -15.42 25.09 -13.45
CA ASN A 680 -16.54 26.03 -13.26
C ASN A 680 -17.04 26.66 -14.57
N THR A 681 -16.25 26.68 -15.64
CA THR A 681 -16.69 27.15 -16.95
C THR A 681 -17.72 26.22 -17.61
N PHE A 682 -17.88 24.99 -17.09
CA PHE A 682 -18.83 23.99 -17.56
C PHE A 682 -20.05 23.79 -16.61
N LEU A 683 -20.03 24.42 -15.43
CA LEU A 683 -21.11 24.33 -14.44
C LEU A 683 -22.16 25.41 -14.69
#